data_d2c9e0fbc79885ca8b07c5a89aede39f
#
_entry.id   d2c9e0fbc79885ca8b07c5a89aede39f
#
_cell.length_a   1.000
_cell.length_b   1.000
_cell.length_c   1.000
_cell.angle_alpha   90.00
_cell.angle_beta   90.00
_cell.angle_gamma   90.00
#
_symmetry.space_group_name_H-M   'P 1'
#
loop_
_entity.id
_entity.type
_entity.pdbx_description
1 polymer ?
#
loop_
_entity_poly.entity_id
_entity_poly.type
_entity_poly.pdbx_seq_one_letter_code
_entity_poly.pdbx_strand_id
1 'polypeptide(L)'
;MIPVIRTVPGSAPESSVDDLFKDVFGKQRPSLAAGTYAALVDGINVGDFRIVPAAGGIDGVVEARFVKLVLLPLADPAFAAQLAPLAAAGTDVPFADLRKLGLDVTFDPTNLALVVQFPPAMRSVRDIGLRRANPLDGIILTPQARVSAYVSVRTGTTVLADSERLPTGLYRFASDIDLGFNILGVAAETRLRYDDRRRRKWSRDDIRLTYDDRETLIRYELGDLSIGKRSFQLSPQIMGFAMFRNYNINPYLNIRPNQGQFFELEQDAQVEVLINGFKLREFNLRSGRYNLRDLPLISSGSNDIELHIRYASGTVQTLSFPAFFDIDLLAPGLTDFAINLGIPYADVDGGRNYNNNEYNGIAYIRHGFSPVFTAGLQWEGSRHFDLLGAELIWASPIGTFAANAAINARRWSLGTGQASLQYRWRDANQNRGLSIDALLTLTGSEFRTLNTLMSDTILSRQARVRAGMNLSTQSRVQVFGGYESYRQGLGDLRYAGFNISHQIGSVSLAFEAEYRDGDQDKGLRVRLGLSVPMGRSSITSSYSSEENTARVQFDRLPAIGVNNFGYSIGTERRDGSDRQYARINYIGNRFDAALQQTSRDYMSGAGDRDLRYDLNFGTALVMADGHFGISRPVGNSFAIIDANPRAGKYPLAIEPRIGFGSSETGYSAFSGALGPAVVTPLSPYFHRVLQVDAPTAPPGGSLGGQIFNISPGYRSGYHMRVGSERNVTVIGTLVDRDGDPLPYATLSATIEGKGAATAKSREVFTNGAGRFYLDEAEAGRRYALHVTVDGQAADQVLEVPPEQIGIYRPDKPLMFDLNVKPRE
;
A
#
# COMPACT_ATOMS: atom_id res chain seq x y z
N MET A 1 29.43 34.99 -25.75
CA MET A 1 29.54 36.25 -26.51
C MET A 1 28.35 36.33 -27.45
N ILE A 2 27.36 37.08 -27.07
CA ILE A 2 26.20 37.40 -27.89
C ILE A 2 26.44 38.82 -28.38
N PRO A 3 26.31 39.12 -29.68
CA PRO A 3 26.61 40.46 -30.19
C PRO A 3 25.50 41.43 -29.82
N VAL A 4 25.88 42.49 -29.15
CA VAL A 4 25.05 43.66 -28.87
C VAL A 4 24.75 44.38 -30.20
N ILE A 5 23.49 44.40 -30.60
CA ILE A 5 23.04 45.23 -31.72
C ILE A 5 22.99 46.69 -31.24
N ARG A 6 23.86 47.52 -31.77
CA ARG A 6 23.80 48.99 -31.59
C ARG A 6 22.58 49.51 -32.35
N THR A 7 21.71 50.19 -31.65
CA THR A 7 20.65 51.03 -32.25
C THR A 7 21.25 52.22 -32.94
N VAL A 8 20.89 52.40 -34.19
CA VAL A 8 21.19 53.62 -34.99
C VAL A 8 20.09 54.63 -34.72
N PRO A 9 20.38 55.89 -34.34
CA PRO A 9 19.38 56.90 -34.20
C PRO A 9 19.08 57.54 -35.56
N GLY A 10 17.80 57.55 -35.94
CA GLY A 10 17.33 58.32 -37.09
C GLY A 10 16.45 57.51 -38.05
N SER A 11 15.27 57.11 -37.64
CA SER A 11 14.22 56.70 -38.57
C SER A 11 13.12 57.77 -38.57
N ALA A 12 12.67 58.11 -39.75
CA ALA A 12 11.51 58.89 -39.99
C ALA A 12 10.25 58.34 -39.23
N PRO A 13 9.20 59.14 -38.96
CA PRO A 13 8.04 58.65 -38.24
C PRO A 13 7.48 57.40 -38.93
N GLU A 14 7.45 56.29 -38.23
CA GLU A 14 6.82 55.05 -38.70
C GLU A 14 5.34 55.42 -39.00
N SER A 15 4.97 55.30 -40.29
CA SER A 15 3.57 55.33 -40.67
C SER A 15 2.87 54.19 -39.91
N SER A 16 1.79 54.51 -39.24
CA SER A 16 1.03 53.53 -38.50
C SER A 16 0.56 52.42 -39.46
N VAL A 17 0.43 51.17 -39.00
CA VAL A 17 -0.12 50.07 -39.81
C VAL A 17 -1.46 50.44 -40.46
N ASP A 18 -2.20 51.34 -39.82
CA ASP A 18 -3.47 51.86 -40.33
C ASP A 18 -3.26 52.85 -41.50
N ASP A 19 -2.21 53.67 -41.48
CA ASP A 19 -1.85 54.56 -42.60
C ASP A 19 -1.37 53.75 -43.78
N LEU A 20 -0.54 52.73 -43.59
CA LEU A 20 -0.14 51.77 -44.60
C LEU A 20 -1.31 51.01 -45.22
N PHE A 21 -2.28 50.58 -44.41
CA PHE A 21 -3.44 49.88 -44.88
C PHE A 21 -4.34 50.81 -45.73
N LYS A 22 -4.48 52.09 -45.31
CA LYS A 22 -5.22 53.11 -46.04
C LYS A 22 -4.56 53.47 -47.38
N ASP A 23 -3.23 53.53 -47.42
CA ASP A 23 -2.48 53.81 -48.64
C ASP A 23 -2.54 52.63 -49.64
N VAL A 24 -2.52 51.40 -49.18
CA VAL A 24 -2.55 50.21 -50.03
C VAL A 24 -3.95 49.85 -50.51
N PHE A 25 -4.99 50.01 -49.65
CA PHE A 25 -6.32 49.54 -49.96
C PHE A 25 -7.36 50.67 -50.18
N GLY A 26 -6.98 51.93 -49.97
CA GLY A 26 -7.86 53.09 -50.19
C GLY A 26 -9.03 53.17 -49.21
N LYS A 27 -9.02 52.38 -48.14
CA LYS A 27 -10.05 52.25 -47.13
C LYS A 27 -9.45 52.25 -45.74
N GLN A 28 -10.16 52.80 -44.76
CA GLN A 28 -9.76 52.61 -43.37
C GLN A 28 -9.90 51.14 -42.99
N ARG A 29 -8.94 50.62 -42.19
CA ARG A 29 -9.01 49.28 -41.63
C ARG A 29 -10.34 49.15 -40.91
N PRO A 30 -11.14 48.08 -41.14
CA PRO A 30 -12.40 47.91 -40.46
C PRO A 30 -12.13 47.81 -38.96
N SER A 31 -12.82 48.61 -38.16
CA SER A 31 -12.81 48.51 -36.71
C SER A 31 -13.32 47.12 -36.35
N LEU A 32 -12.63 46.41 -35.45
CA LEU A 32 -13.09 45.12 -34.94
C LEU A 32 -14.49 45.31 -34.32
N ALA A 33 -15.47 44.60 -34.84
CA ALA A 33 -16.85 44.70 -34.37
C ALA A 33 -17.03 44.04 -33.01
N ALA A 34 -18.00 44.52 -32.24
CA ALA A 34 -18.47 43.79 -31.09
C ALA A 34 -18.94 42.38 -31.52
N GLY A 35 -18.42 41.31 -30.89
CA GLY A 35 -18.71 39.95 -31.30
C GLY A 35 -18.37 38.92 -30.21
N THR A 36 -18.60 37.68 -30.52
CA THR A 36 -18.18 36.54 -29.71
C THR A 36 -16.80 36.09 -30.15
N TYR A 37 -15.86 36.16 -29.25
CA TYR A 37 -14.43 35.82 -29.50
C TYR A 37 -13.95 34.82 -28.48
N ALA A 38 -12.97 34.03 -28.84
CA ALA A 38 -12.29 33.11 -27.91
C ALA A 38 -11.59 33.87 -26.79
N ALA A 39 -11.66 33.34 -25.55
CA ALA A 39 -10.88 33.85 -24.42
C ALA A 39 -9.81 32.85 -24.04
N LEU A 40 -8.59 33.35 -23.97
CA LEU A 40 -7.42 32.57 -23.56
C LEU A 40 -6.96 33.05 -22.17
N VAL A 41 -6.92 32.17 -21.19
CA VAL A 41 -6.30 32.44 -19.90
C VAL A 41 -5.01 31.62 -19.83
N ASP A 42 -3.87 32.29 -19.71
CA ASP A 42 -2.54 31.68 -19.75
C ASP A 42 -2.33 30.75 -20.97
N GLY A 43 -2.81 31.20 -22.13
CA GLY A 43 -2.72 30.46 -23.37
C GLY A 43 -3.74 29.34 -23.57
N ILE A 44 -4.67 29.15 -22.60
CA ILE A 44 -5.70 28.11 -22.67
C ILE A 44 -7.00 28.71 -23.11
N ASN A 45 -7.63 28.14 -24.12
CA ASN A 45 -8.99 28.51 -24.50
C ASN A 45 -9.98 28.06 -23.41
N VAL A 46 -10.63 29.05 -22.77
CA VAL A 46 -11.60 28.84 -21.69
C VAL A 46 -13.05 29.01 -22.18
N GLY A 47 -13.24 29.17 -23.46
CA GLY A 47 -14.54 29.33 -24.11
C GLY A 47 -14.68 30.64 -24.86
N ASP A 48 -15.86 30.85 -25.44
CA ASP A 48 -16.19 32.03 -26.25
C ASP A 48 -17.05 33.01 -25.43
N PHE A 49 -16.67 34.28 -25.45
CA PHE A 49 -17.31 35.35 -24.70
C PHE A 49 -17.57 36.56 -25.58
N ARG A 50 -18.59 37.32 -25.21
CA ARG A 50 -18.86 38.60 -25.89
C ARG A 50 -17.79 39.62 -25.51
N ILE A 51 -17.10 40.16 -26.52
CA ILE A 51 -16.05 41.16 -26.36
C ILE A 51 -16.32 42.31 -27.31
N VAL A 52 -16.08 43.52 -26.82
CA VAL A 52 -16.15 44.75 -27.65
C VAL A 52 -14.72 45.34 -27.62
N PRO A 53 -13.91 45.08 -28.65
CA PRO A 53 -12.59 45.68 -28.75
C PRO A 53 -12.65 47.18 -28.95
N ALA A 54 -11.75 47.92 -28.30
CA ALA A 54 -11.64 49.36 -28.52
C ALA A 54 -10.92 49.68 -29.85
N ALA A 55 -11.06 50.92 -30.31
CA ALA A 55 -10.30 51.38 -31.45
C ALA A 55 -8.79 51.25 -31.23
N GLY A 56 -8.10 50.47 -32.10
CA GLY A 56 -6.67 50.12 -31.92
C GLY A 56 -6.46 48.67 -31.46
N GLY A 57 -7.48 47.94 -31.04
CA GLY A 57 -7.48 46.48 -30.90
C GLY A 57 -6.87 45.89 -29.65
N ILE A 58 -6.17 46.66 -28.81
CA ILE A 58 -5.48 46.16 -27.63
C ILE A 58 -6.38 46.22 -26.36
N ASP A 59 -7.26 47.23 -26.30
CA ASP A 59 -8.18 47.45 -25.17
C ASP A 59 -9.65 47.09 -25.53
N GLY A 60 -10.54 47.11 -24.54
CA GLY A 60 -11.92 46.78 -24.78
C GLY A 60 -12.71 46.50 -23.51
N VAL A 61 -13.86 45.89 -23.70
CA VAL A 61 -14.70 45.37 -22.60
C VAL A 61 -15.09 43.92 -22.87
N VAL A 62 -15.19 43.12 -21.81
CA VAL A 62 -15.67 41.74 -21.83
C VAL A 62 -16.92 41.58 -20.99
N GLU A 63 -17.84 40.72 -21.38
CA GLU A 63 -19.04 40.46 -20.60
C GLU A 63 -18.73 39.98 -19.16
N ALA A 64 -19.50 40.44 -18.17
CA ALA A 64 -19.32 40.05 -16.75
C ALA A 64 -19.39 38.55 -16.53
N ARG A 65 -20.02 37.79 -17.41
CA ARG A 65 -20.04 36.32 -17.39
C ARG A 65 -18.66 35.70 -17.45
N PHE A 66 -17.69 36.28 -18.16
CA PHE A 66 -16.30 35.84 -18.18
C PHE A 66 -15.67 35.95 -16.78
N VAL A 67 -15.86 37.06 -16.09
CA VAL A 67 -15.35 37.22 -14.72
C VAL A 67 -15.98 36.21 -13.78
N LYS A 68 -17.29 35.98 -13.89
CA LYS A 68 -18.06 35.08 -13.02
C LYS A 68 -17.70 33.61 -13.24
N LEU A 69 -17.58 33.15 -14.48
CA LEU A 69 -17.42 31.73 -14.81
C LEU A 69 -15.96 31.30 -14.93
N VAL A 70 -15.05 32.22 -15.20
CA VAL A 70 -13.64 31.91 -15.47
C VAL A 70 -12.72 32.46 -14.38
N LEU A 71 -12.72 33.78 -14.16
CA LEU A 71 -11.74 34.39 -13.26
C LEU A 71 -12.03 34.11 -11.78
N LEU A 72 -13.29 34.20 -11.35
CA LEU A 72 -13.69 34.00 -9.97
C LEU A 72 -13.35 32.58 -9.43
N PRO A 73 -13.61 31.49 -10.17
CA PRO A 73 -13.21 30.13 -9.72
C PRO A 73 -11.69 29.90 -9.66
N LEU A 74 -10.90 30.68 -10.39
CA LEU A 74 -9.44 30.59 -10.39
C LEU A 74 -8.80 31.40 -9.26
N ALA A 75 -9.50 32.41 -8.74
CA ALA A 75 -9.01 33.37 -7.76
C ALA A 75 -8.89 32.77 -6.34
N ASP A 76 -7.88 33.22 -5.58
CA ASP A 76 -7.86 32.99 -4.14
C ASP A 76 -8.99 33.79 -3.45
N PRO A 77 -9.33 33.48 -2.18
CA PRO A 77 -10.44 34.15 -1.49
C PRO A 77 -10.28 35.67 -1.40
N ALA A 78 -9.07 36.19 -1.27
CA ALA A 78 -8.80 37.62 -1.16
C ALA A 78 -8.99 38.34 -2.50
N PHE A 79 -8.50 37.71 -3.57
CA PHE A 79 -8.66 38.25 -4.92
C PHE A 79 -10.08 38.03 -5.45
N ALA A 80 -10.73 36.92 -5.11
CA ALA A 80 -12.14 36.65 -5.42
C ALA A 80 -13.06 37.72 -4.84
N ALA A 81 -12.79 38.21 -3.63
CA ALA A 81 -13.54 39.33 -3.02
C ALA A 81 -13.43 40.63 -3.83
N GLN A 82 -12.31 40.85 -4.53
CA GLN A 82 -12.11 42.02 -5.39
C GLN A 82 -12.79 41.85 -6.77
N LEU A 83 -12.86 40.61 -7.29
CA LEU A 83 -13.53 40.30 -8.56
C LEU A 83 -15.05 40.20 -8.43
N ALA A 84 -15.58 39.87 -7.24
CA ALA A 84 -16.99 39.63 -7.01
C ALA A 84 -17.89 40.83 -7.38
N PRO A 85 -17.53 42.10 -7.06
CA PRO A 85 -18.31 43.26 -7.48
C PRO A 85 -18.42 43.40 -9.00
N LEU A 86 -17.34 43.15 -9.75
CA LEU A 86 -17.33 43.19 -11.22
C LEU A 86 -18.18 42.07 -11.82
N ALA A 87 -18.15 40.89 -11.23
CA ALA A 87 -18.98 39.77 -11.64
C ALA A 87 -20.48 39.99 -11.34
N ALA A 88 -20.83 40.72 -10.27
CA ALA A 88 -22.19 41.00 -9.83
C ALA A 88 -22.83 42.18 -10.54
N ALA A 89 -22.03 43.09 -11.08
CA ALA A 89 -22.52 44.30 -11.75
C ALA A 89 -23.39 44.03 -13.01
N GLY A 90 -23.25 42.85 -13.60
CA GLY A 90 -24.05 42.41 -14.76
C GLY A 90 -23.81 43.22 -16.06
N THR A 91 -22.89 44.19 -15.99
CA THR A 91 -22.49 45.03 -17.12
C THR A 91 -21.18 44.54 -17.70
N ASP A 92 -20.87 44.91 -18.95
CA ASP A 92 -19.58 44.62 -19.59
C ASP A 92 -18.46 45.23 -18.74
N VAL A 93 -17.38 44.46 -18.49
CA VAL A 93 -16.23 44.79 -17.64
C VAL A 93 -15.11 45.36 -18.51
N PRO A 94 -14.63 46.61 -18.28
CA PRO A 94 -13.48 47.16 -19.00
C PRO A 94 -12.20 46.38 -18.67
N PHE A 95 -11.37 46.14 -19.67
CA PHE A 95 -10.04 45.53 -19.45
C PHE A 95 -9.18 46.34 -18.49
N ALA A 96 -9.32 47.67 -18.54
CA ALA A 96 -8.64 48.59 -17.63
C ALA A 96 -8.94 48.29 -16.14
N ASP A 97 -10.16 47.87 -15.81
CA ASP A 97 -10.53 47.56 -14.45
C ASP A 97 -9.93 46.21 -13.98
N LEU A 98 -9.83 45.25 -14.88
CA LEU A 98 -9.14 43.99 -14.62
C LEU A 98 -7.62 44.22 -14.44
N ARG A 99 -7.04 45.13 -15.26
CA ARG A 99 -5.59 45.47 -15.12
C ARG A 99 -5.32 46.24 -13.81
N LYS A 100 -6.24 47.10 -13.33
CA LYS A 100 -6.08 47.74 -12.01
C LYS A 100 -6.04 46.74 -10.87
N LEU A 101 -6.65 45.59 -11.03
CA LEU A 101 -6.60 44.49 -10.08
C LEU A 101 -5.32 43.61 -10.23
N GLY A 102 -4.44 43.91 -11.22
CA GLY A 102 -3.17 43.20 -11.41
C GLY A 102 -3.21 42.05 -12.46
N LEU A 103 -4.31 41.92 -13.19
CA LEU A 103 -4.37 40.99 -14.33
C LEU A 103 -3.78 41.65 -15.57
N ASP A 104 -3.03 40.91 -16.37
CA ASP A 104 -2.63 41.38 -17.71
C ASP A 104 -3.69 40.92 -18.72
N VAL A 105 -4.45 41.90 -19.27
CA VAL A 105 -5.59 41.64 -20.13
C VAL A 105 -5.42 42.45 -21.42
N THR A 106 -5.40 41.75 -22.55
CA THR A 106 -5.28 42.35 -23.87
C THR A 106 -6.15 41.61 -24.89
N PHE A 107 -6.58 42.30 -25.91
CA PHE A 107 -7.20 41.64 -27.05
C PHE A 107 -6.15 41.48 -28.17
N ASP A 108 -6.01 40.27 -28.67
CA ASP A 108 -5.14 39.96 -29.80
C ASP A 108 -5.94 40.06 -31.09
N PRO A 109 -5.72 41.12 -31.88
CA PRO A 109 -6.42 41.32 -33.15
C PRO A 109 -6.02 40.34 -34.25
N THR A 110 -4.88 39.68 -34.13
CA THR A 110 -4.37 38.73 -35.14
C THR A 110 -5.06 37.37 -34.95
N ASN A 111 -5.18 36.91 -33.72
CA ASN A 111 -5.84 35.64 -33.40
C ASN A 111 -7.31 35.80 -33.05
N LEU A 112 -7.86 37.04 -33.04
CA LEU A 112 -9.23 37.37 -32.66
C LEU A 112 -9.60 36.79 -31.31
N ALA A 113 -8.75 36.98 -30.30
CA ALA A 113 -8.91 36.38 -28.98
C ALA A 113 -8.61 37.37 -27.85
N LEU A 114 -9.38 37.26 -26.75
CA LEU A 114 -9.02 37.88 -25.47
C LEU A 114 -7.89 37.07 -24.83
N VAL A 115 -6.80 37.70 -24.51
CA VAL A 115 -5.68 37.09 -23.81
C VAL A 115 -5.59 37.67 -22.41
N VAL A 116 -5.66 36.79 -21.43
CA VAL A 116 -5.53 37.12 -20.00
C VAL A 116 -4.40 36.32 -19.40
N GLN A 117 -3.45 37.01 -18.78
CA GLN A 117 -2.44 36.38 -17.93
C GLN A 117 -2.89 36.56 -16.47
N PHE A 118 -3.04 35.44 -15.80
CA PHE A 118 -3.50 35.40 -14.42
C PHE A 118 -2.30 35.10 -13.51
N PRO A 119 -1.79 36.06 -12.71
CA PRO A 119 -0.62 35.84 -11.88
C PRO A 119 -0.82 34.68 -10.90
N PRO A 120 0.18 33.77 -10.76
CA PRO A 120 0.08 32.63 -9.86
C PRO A 120 -0.22 33.00 -8.41
N ALA A 121 0.33 34.11 -7.92
CA ALA A 121 0.13 34.58 -6.55
C ALA A 121 -1.34 34.92 -6.19
N MET A 122 -2.18 35.20 -7.20
CA MET A 122 -3.60 35.52 -7.01
C MET A 122 -4.53 34.31 -7.21
N ARG A 123 -3.97 33.15 -7.48
CA ARG A 123 -4.75 31.92 -7.72
C ARG A 123 -5.07 31.18 -6.45
N SER A 124 -6.18 30.46 -6.47
CA SER A 124 -6.52 29.49 -5.44
C SER A 124 -5.44 28.42 -5.35
N VAL A 125 -5.13 27.99 -4.12
CA VAL A 125 -4.19 26.88 -3.89
C VAL A 125 -4.85 25.57 -4.31
N ARG A 126 -4.17 24.82 -5.18
CA ARG A 126 -4.61 23.49 -5.60
C ARG A 126 -3.90 22.43 -4.76
N ASP A 127 -4.67 21.57 -4.13
CA ASP A 127 -4.13 20.44 -3.39
C ASP A 127 -3.65 19.33 -4.34
N ILE A 128 -2.42 18.89 -4.16
CA ILE A 128 -1.85 17.72 -4.84
C ILE A 128 -1.64 16.64 -3.80
N GLY A 129 -2.50 15.62 -3.79
CA GLY A 129 -2.32 14.44 -2.96
C GLY A 129 -1.24 13.52 -3.56
N LEU A 130 -0.17 13.28 -2.82
CA LEU A 130 0.85 12.28 -3.20
C LEU A 130 0.42 10.87 -2.87
N ARG A 131 -0.52 10.71 -1.95
CA ARG A 131 -1.12 9.42 -1.67
C ARG A 131 -1.85 8.95 -2.92
N ARG A 132 -1.73 7.68 -3.24
CA ARG A 132 -2.65 7.08 -4.21
C ARG A 132 -4.06 7.33 -3.67
N ALA A 133 -4.97 7.82 -4.53
CA ALA A 133 -6.39 7.82 -4.24
C ALA A 133 -6.75 6.49 -3.60
N ASN A 134 -7.67 6.48 -2.62
CA ASN A 134 -8.08 5.23 -2.00
C ASN A 134 -8.36 4.24 -3.14
N PRO A 135 -7.61 3.13 -3.24
CA PRO A 135 -7.78 2.22 -4.38
C PRO A 135 -9.16 1.56 -4.41
N LEU A 136 -9.98 1.81 -3.40
CA LEU A 136 -11.36 1.33 -3.31
C LEU A 136 -12.38 2.32 -3.90
N ASP A 137 -11.99 3.58 -4.15
CA ASP A 137 -12.92 4.60 -4.65
C ASP A 137 -13.31 4.30 -6.10
N GLY A 138 -14.62 4.14 -6.34
CA GLY A 138 -15.18 3.86 -7.65
C GLY A 138 -14.97 2.41 -8.15
N ILE A 139 -14.43 1.51 -7.32
CA ILE A 139 -14.24 0.10 -7.67
C ILE A 139 -15.37 -0.75 -7.09
N ILE A 140 -15.95 -1.60 -7.95
CA ILE A 140 -16.89 -2.64 -7.50
C ILE A 140 -16.08 -3.78 -6.89
N LEU A 141 -16.23 -3.98 -5.59
CA LEU A 141 -15.60 -5.08 -4.88
C LEU A 141 -16.41 -6.36 -5.01
N THR A 142 -15.73 -7.46 -5.24
CA THR A 142 -16.31 -8.80 -5.14
C THR A 142 -16.69 -9.06 -3.67
N PRO A 143 -17.93 -9.47 -3.37
CA PRO A 143 -18.36 -9.73 -2.01
C PRO A 143 -17.64 -10.94 -1.42
N GLN A 144 -17.36 -10.89 -0.11
CA GLN A 144 -16.84 -12.06 0.61
C GLN A 144 -17.96 -13.10 0.81
N ALA A 145 -17.58 -14.35 1.02
CA ALA A 145 -18.50 -15.44 1.34
C ALA A 145 -19.26 -15.12 2.64
N ARG A 146 -20.54 -15.51 2.71
CA ARG A 146 -21.34 -15.37 3.92
C ARG A 146 -20.87 -16.29 5.04
N VAL A 147 -20.43 -17.47 4.64
CA VAL A 147 -19.87 -18.48 5.55
C VAL A 147 -18.57 -18.98 4.97
N SER A 148 -17.51 -18.94 5.75
CA SER A 148 -16.23 -19.52 5.36
C SER A 148 -15.53 -20.17 6.54
N ALA A 149 -14.72 -21.18 6.25
CA ALA A 149 -13.97 -21.91 7.26
C ALA A 149 -12.65 -22.44 6.68
N TYR A 150 -11.69 -22.65 7.55
CA TYR A 150 -10.48 -23.39 7.18
C TYR A 150 -9.93 -24.20 8.36
N VAL A 151 -9.23 -25.26 7.98
CA VAL A 151 -8.41 -26.09 8.87
C VAL A 151 -7.03 -26.13 8.25
N SER A 152 -6.07 -25.45 8.87
CA SER A 152 -4.67 -25.46 8.46
C SER A 152 -3.89 -26.38 9.39
N VAL A 153 -3.20 -27.34 8.83
CA VAL A 153 -2.38 -28.31 9.57
C VAL A 153 -0.92 -28.08 9.22
N ARG A 154 -0.08 -27.90 10.24
CA ARG A 154 1.38 -27.88 10.12
C ARG A 154 1.97 -28.95 11.02
N THR A 155 2.70 -29.88 10.47
CA THR A 155 3.35 -30.95 11.21
C THR A 155 4.86 -30.82 11.10
N GLY A 156 5.54 -31.10 12.20
CA GLY A 156 6.99 -31.16 12.27
C GLY A 156 7.45 -32.47 12.89
N THR A 157 8.40 -33.11 12.25
CA THR A 157 9.04 -34.35 12.73
C THR A 157 10.53 -34.13 12.83
N THR A 158 11.09 -34.47 13.98
CA THR A 158 12.53 -34.48 14.23
C THR A 158 13.02 -35.91 14.32
N VAL A 159 14.04 -36.27 13.53
CA VAL A 159 14.73 -37.56 13.56
C VAL A 159 16.17 -37.32 13.98
N LEU A 160 16.61 -38.01 14.98
CA LEU A 160 18.03 -38.08 15.37
C LEU A 160 18.67 -39.29 14.65
N ALA A 161 19.51 -39.00 13.66
CA ALA A 161 20.17 -40.05 12.90
C ALA A 161 21.43 -40.57 13.65
N ASP A 162 22.07 -39.67 14.39
CA ASP A 162 23.22 -39.98 15.22
C ASP A 162 23.22 -39.03 16.43
N SER A 163 23.41 -39.58 17.62
CA SER A 163 23.55 -38.84 18.86
C SER A 163 24.11 -39.73 19.95
N GLU A 164 25.13 -39.27 20.63
CA GLU A 164 25.68 -39.98 21.79
C GLU A 164 24.91 -39.66 23.08
N ARG A 165 24.12 -38.57 23.06
CA ARG A 165 23.40 -38.11 24.27
C ARG A 165 21.94 -38.50 24.30
N LEU A 166 21.33 -38.76 23.16
CA LEU A 166 19.92 -39.04 23.03
C LEU A 166 19.65 -40.27 22.18
N PRO A 167 18.54 -40.98 22.41
CA PRO A 167 18.20 -42.13 21.59
C PRO A 167 18.00 -41.70 20.11
N THR A 168 18.64 -42.47 19.22
CA THR A 168 18.46 -42.31 17.77
C THR A 168 17.07 -42.76 17.32
N GLY A 169 16.58 -42.20 16.18
CA GLY A 169 15.28 -42.46 15.61
C GLY A 169 14.33 -41.28 15.68
N LEU A 170 13.04 -41.57 15.69
CA LEU A 170 12.02 -40.52 15.81
C LEU A 170 12.08 -39.84 17.19
N TYR A 171 12.58 -38.61 17.22
CA TYR A 171 12.81 -37.90 18.47
C TYR A 171 11.60 -37.09 18.89
N ARG A 172 10.91 -36.42 17.94
CA ARG A 172 9.79 -35.56 18.24
C ARG A 172 8.81 -35.52 17.07
N PHE A 173 7.54 -35.60 17.38
CA PHE A 173 6.44 -35.26 16.47
C PHE A 173 5.57 -34.16 17.06
N ALA A 174 5.38 -33.09 16.32
CA ALA A 174 4.53 -31.97 16.74
C ALA A 174 3.61 -31.56 15.58
N SER A 175 2.40 -31.13 15.91
CA SER A 175 1.42 -30.65 14.94
C SER A 175 0.65 -29.45 15.47
N ASP A 176 0.58 -28.40 14.68
CA ASP A 176 -0.28 -27.23 14.92
C ASP A 176 -1.47 -27.29 13.97
N ILE A 177 -2.68 -27.25 14.50
CA ILE A 177 -3.94 -27.23 13.75
C ILE A 177 -4.63 -25.89 14.02
N ASP A 178 -4.57 -24.97 13.04
CA ASP A 178 -5.19 -23.65 13.10
C ASP A 178 -6.59 -23.71 12.48
N LEU A 179 -7.61 -23.39 13.28
CA LEU A 179 -9.01 -23.40 12.92
C LEU A 179 -9.52 -21.97 12.80
N GLY A 180 -10.13 -21.65 11.68
CA GLY A 180 -10.78 -20.37 11.44
C GLY A 180 -12.18 -20.58 10.85
N PHE A 181 -13.12 -19.81 11.36
CA PHE A 181 -14.51 -19.81 10.91
C PHE A 181 -15.00 -18.37 10.87
N ASN A 182 -15.71 -18.00 9.81
CA ASN A 182 -16.28 -16.66 9.65
C ASN A 182 -17.73 -16.76 9.16
N ILE A 183 -18.63 -16.11 9.88
CA ILE A 183 -20.03 -15.93 9.48
C ILE A 183 -20.33 -14.43 9.45
N LEU A 184 -20.69 -13.90 8.27
CA LEU A 184 -21.13 -12.52 8.08
C LEU A 184 -20.17 -11.49 8.70
N GLY A 185 -18.86 -11.78 8.69
CA GLY A 185 -17.83 -10.90 9.23
C GLY A 185 -17.43 -11.16 10.68
N VAL A 186 -18.18 -11.98 11.43
CA VAL A 186 -17.76 -12.46 12.76
C VAL A 186 -16.82 -13.65 12.58
N ALA A 187 -15.58 -13.49 12.99
CA ALA A 187 -14.55 -14.53 12.92
C ALA A 187 -14.40 -15.23 14.27
N ALA A 188 -14.41 -16.57 14.25
CA ALA A 188 -14.04 -17.43 15.38
C ALA A 188 -12.73 -18.14 15.07
N GLU A 189 -11.82 -18.18 16.02
CA GLU A 189 -10.52 -18.79 15.81
C GLU A 189 -10.00 -19.53 17.04
N THR A 190 -9.24 -20.59 16.79
CA THR A 190 -8.41 -21.26 17.81
C THR A 190 -7.31 -22.06 17.12
N ARG A 191 -6.29 -22.44 17.89
CA ARG A 191 -5.25 -23.36 17.46
C ARG A 191 -5.11 -24.48 18.47
N LEU A 192 -5.07 -25.70 17.96
CA LEU A 192 -4.74 -26.90 18.70
C LEU A 192 -3.31 -27.28 18.42
N ARG A 193 -2.57 -27.67 19.45
CA ARG A 193 -1.18 -28.15 19.36
C ARG A 193 -1.08 -29.55 19.90
N TYR A 194 -0.42 -30.39 19.17
CA TYR A 194 0.02 -31.70 19.60
C TYR A 194 1.55 -31.70 19.67
N ASP A 195 2.12 -32.24 20.77
CA ASP A 195 3.57 -32.42 20.92
C ASP A 195 3.78 -33.68 21.77
N ASP A 196 4.37 -34.70 21.20
CA ASP A 196 4.57 -35.99 21.84
C ASP A 196 5.58 -35.97 23.01
N ARG A 197 6.39 -34.90 23.08
CA ARG A 197 7.40 -34.68 24.14
C ARG A 197 6.85 -33.94 25.35
N ARG A 198 5.70 -33.32 25.24
CA ARG A 198 5.10 -32.63 26.36
C ARG A 198 4.37 -33.60 27.27
N ARG A 199 4.37 -33.36 28.59
CA ARG A 199 3.59 -34.10 29.56
C ARG A 199 2.11 -34.15 29.17
N ARG A 200 1.55 -32.98 28.82
CA ARG A 200 0.22 -32.88 28.22
C ARG A 200 0.42 -32.75 26.70
N LYS A 201 0.22 -33.86 26.00
CA LYS A 201 0.46 -33.94 24.54
C LYS A 201 -0.40 -32.97 23.73
N TRP A 202 -1.64 -32.73 24.14
CA TRP A 202 -2.54 -31.78 23.52
C TRP A 202 -2.67 -30.52 24.35
N SER A 203 -2.55 -29.36 23.70
CA SER A 203 -2.82 -28.03 24.25
C SER A 203 -3.61 -27.22 23.24
N ARG A 204 -4.29 -26.19 23.70
CA ARG A 204 -4.93 -25.21 22.84
C ARG A 204 -4.35 -23.83 23.07
N ASP A 205 -4.38 -23.01 22.02
CA ASP A 205 -4.16 -21.56 22.09
C ASP A 205 -5.46 -20.83 22.43
N ASP A 206 -5.50 -19.52 22.18
CA ASP A 206 -6.65 -18.66 22.42
C ASP A 206 -7.89 -19.14 21.64
N ILE A 207 -9.04 -19.12 22.27
CA ILE A 207 -10.34 -19.16 21.62
C ILE A 207 -10.84 -17.73 21.58
N ARG A 208 -11.05 -17.19 20.38
CA ARG A 208 -11.41 -15.78 20.21
C ARG A 208 -12.49 -15.62 19.16
N LEU A 209 -13.46 -14.76 19.46
CA LEU A 209 -14.41 -14.19 18.51
C LEU A 209 -13.98 -12.76 18.21
N THR A 210 -13.96 -12.39 16.94
CA THR A 210 -13.55 -11.06 16.48
C THR A 210 -14.59 -10.52 15.50
N TYR A 211 -15.00 -9.27 15.71
CA TYR A 211 -15.83 -8.51 14.78
C TYR A 211 -15.20 -7.14 14.51
N ASP A 212 -15.08 -6.77 13.24
CA ASP A 212 -14.54 -5.50 12.81
C ASP A 212 -15.62 -4.64 12.16
N ASP A 213 -15.91 -3.52 12.79
CA ASP A 213 -16.74 -2.48 12.19
C ASP A 213 -15.88 -1.61 11.25
N ARG A 214 -16.15 -1.72 9.96
CA ARG A 214 -15.39 -1.01 8.92
C ARG A 214 -15.71 0.49 8.83
N GLU A 215 -16.88 0.92 9.31
CA GLU A 215 -17.30 2.33 9.27
C GLU A 215 -16.65 3.10 10.41
N THR A 216 -16.75 2.56 11.63
CA THR A 216 -16.19 3.20 12.81
C THR A 216 -14.74 2.82 13.08
N LEU A 217 -14.17 1.85 12.35
CA LEU A 217 -12.82 1.30 12.54
C LEU A 217 -12.61 0.77 13.97
N ILE A 218 -13.65 0.15 14.55
CA ILE A 218 -13.59 -0.43 15.89
C ILE A 218 -13.56 -1.94 15.75
N ARG A 219 -12.65 -2.56 16.52
CA ARG A 219 -12.60 -4.02 16.69
C ARG A 219 -13.19 -4.40 18.03
N TYR A 220 -14.03 -5.41 18.00
CA TYR A 220 -14.58 -6.07 19.16
C TYR A 220 -14.03 -7.50 19.24
N GLU A 221 -13.54 -7.89 20.41
CA GLU A 221 -13.02 -9.24 20.64
C GLU A 221 -13.62 -9.81 21.91
N LEU A 222 -13.94 -11.10 21.90
CA LEU A 222 -14.45 -11.84 23.03
C LEU A 222 -13.73 -13.19 23.13
N GLY A 223 -13.28 -13.56 24.32
CA GLY A 223 -12.59 -14.82 24.58
C GLY A 223 -11.23 -14.65 25.24
N ASP A 224 -10.28 -15.49 24.84
CA ASP A 224 -8.91 -15.40 25.35
C ASP A 224 -8.16 -14.28 24.59
N LEU A 225 -7.78 -13.24 25.30
CA LEU A 225 -7.25 -12.01 24.71
C LEU A 225 -5.81 -11.76 25.18
N SER A 226 -4.99 -11.31 24.20
CA SER A 226 -3.69 -10.69 24.46
C SER A 226 -3.81 -9.21 24.12
N ILE A 227 -3.83 -8.37 25.12
CA ILE A 227 -4.19 -6.96 25.00
C ILE A 227 -3.01 -6.14 24.44
N GLY A 228 -3.31 -5.20 23.53
CA GLY A 228 -2.37 -4.16 23.11
C GLY A 228 -2.00 -3.25 24.29
N LYS A 229 -0.70 -3.06 24.50
CA LYS A 229 -0.16 -2.21 25.58
C LYS A 229 0.19 -0.82 25.09
N ARG A 230 0.13 0.15 26.00
CA ARG A 230 0.57 1.52 25.79
C ARG A 230 1.51 1.95 26.89
N SER A 231 2.61 2.61 26.52
CA SER A 231 3.59 3.15 27.47
C SER A 231 4.08 2.09 28.48
N PHE A 232 3.82 2.29 29.78
CA PHE A 232 4.18 1.38 30.89
C PHE A 232 3.14 0.28 31.13
N GLN A 233 1.99 0.30 30.46
CA GLN A 233 1.03 -0.80 30.55
C GLN A 233 1.65 -2.10 30.06
N LEU A 234 1.35 -3.19 30.74
CA LEU A 234 1.73 -4.52 30.31
C LEU A 234 0.53 -5.21 29.66
N SER A 235 0.78 -6.24 28.87
CA SER A 235 -0.25 -7.00 28.17
C SER A 235 -0.57 -8.29 28.94
N PRO A 236 -1.46 -8.26 29.96
CA PRO A 236 -1.86 -9.48 30.62
C PRO A 236 -2.68 -10.35 29.69
N GLN A 237 -2.62 -11.65 29.91
CA GLN A 237 -3.51 -12.61 29.28
C GLN A 237 -4.81 -12.64 30.08
N ILE A 238 -5.92 -12.35 29.42
CA ILE A 238 -7.25 -12.36 30.06
C ILE A 238 -8.25 -13.12 29.20
N MET A 239 -9.21 -13.77 29.85
CA MET A 239 -10.45 -14.20 29.20
C MET A 239 -11.50 -13.13 29.46
N GLY A 240 -11.98 -12.47 28.40
CA GLY A 240 -12.89 -11.35 28.57
C GLY A 240 -13.31 -10.69 27.28
N PHE A 241 -13.52 -9.39 27.38
CA PHE A 241 -13.97 -8.54 26.29
C PHE A 241 -12.95 -7.43 26.02
N ALA A 242 -12.73 -7.15 24.73
CA ALA A 242 -11.94 -6.02 24.25
C ALA A 242 -12.72 -5.22 23.20
N MET A 243 -12.60 -3.90 23.27
CA MET A 243 -13.09 -2.96 22.28
C MET A 243 -12.02 -1.90 22.05
N PHE A 244 -11.55 -1.76 20.81
CA PHE A 244 -10.49 -0.79 20.52
C PHE A 244 -10.54 -0.25 19.08
N ARG A 245 -10.01 0.95 18.93
CA ARG A 245 -9.82 1.55 17.60
C ARG A 245 -8.75 0.78 16.85
N ASN A 246 -9.08 0.24 15.69
CA ASN A 246 -8.15 -0.48 14.84
C ASN A 246 -8.04 0.18 13.46
N TYR A 247 -7.15 1.11 13.34
CA TYR A 247 -6.92 1.81 12.06
C TYR A 247 -6.43 0.90 10.93
N ASN A 248 -5.93 -0.31 11.23
CA ASN A 248 -5.56 -1.29 10.19
C ASN A 248 -6.77 -1.80 9.40
N ILE A 249 -8.01 -1.60 9.87
CA ILE A 249 -9.25 -1.90 9.14
C ILE A 249 -9.37 -1.01 7.89
N ASN A 250 -8.79 0.19 7.92
CA ASN A 250 -8.62 1.03 6.75
C ASN A 250 -7.14 1.42 6.58
N PRO A 251 -6.32 0.58 5.93
CA PRO A 251 -4.90 0.83 5.77
C PRO A 251 -4.58 2.04 4.87
N TYR A 252 -5.60 2.61 4.25
CA TYR A 252 -5.48 3.81 3.39
C TYR A 252 -5.74 5.11 4.16
N LEU A 253 -6.22 5.04 5.40
CA LEU A 253 -6.40 6.21 6.25
C LEU A 253 -5.05 6.73 6.73
N ASN A 254 -4.81 8.03 6.56
CA ASN A 254 -3.63 8.67 7.13
C ASN A 254 -3.87 9.00 8.60
N ILE A 255 -3.29 8.19 9.49
CA ILE A 255 -3.43 8.36 10.94
C ILE A 255 -2.34 9.26 11.55
N ARG A 256 -1.39 9.72 10.74
CA ARG A 256 -0.28 10.58 11.18
C ARG A 256 -0.50 12.01 10.70
N PRO A 257 -0.04 13.01 11.47
CA PRO A 257 -0.09 14.39 11.02
C PRO A 257 0.67 14.55 9.72
N ASN A 258 0.05 15.22 8.76
CA ASN A 258 0.67 15.54 7.49
C ASN A 258 0.70 17.07 7.34
N GLN A 259 1.89 17.62 7.29
CA GLN A 259 2.09 19.03 7.00
C GLN A 259 2.13 19.18 5.49
N GLY A 260 1.14 19.87 4.92
CA GLY A 260 1.15 20.23 3.51
C GLY A 260 2.34 21.15 3.20
N GLN A 261 2.97 20.97 2.03
CA GLN A 261 4.06 21.82 1.54
C GLN A 261 3.56 22.68 0.39
N PHE A 262 3.63 24.00 0.59
CA PHE A 262 3.21 24.96 -0.42
C PHE A 262 4.38 25.28 -1.36
N PHE A 263 4.09 25.30 -2.67
CA PHE A 263 5.02 25.78 -3.69
C PHE A 263 4.25 26.49 -4.80
N GLU A 264 4.96 27.29 -5.56
CA GLU A 264 4.41 28.11 -6.64
C GLU A 264 5.17 27.82 -7.93
N LEU A 265 4.45 27.74 -9.03
CA LEU A 265 5.00 27.60 -10.39
C LEU A 265 4.66 28.87 -11.18
N GLU A 266 5.69 29.56 -11.61
CA GLU A 266 5.54 30.76 -12.47
C GLU A 266 5.07 30.40 -13.88
N GLN A 267 5.47 29.23 -14.37
CA GLN A 267 5.13 28.70 -15.70
C GLN A 267 4.73 27.24 -15.60
N ASP A 268 4.16 26.70 -16.66
CA ASP A 268 3.89 25.28 -16.78
C ASP A 268 5.19 24.49 -16.64
N ALA A 269 5.13 23.44 -15.81
CA ALA A 269 6.32 22.68 -15.46
C ALA A 269 6.01 21.20 -15.26
N GLN A 270 7.01 20.38 -15.53
CA GLN A 270 7.09 19.01 -15.07
C GLN A 270 7.71 19.00 -13.68
N VAL A 271 6.97 18.51 -12.69
CA VAL A 271 7.39 18.47 -11.29
C VAL A 271 7.60 17.04 -10.87
N GLU A 272 8.83 16.69 -10.57
CA GLU A 272 9.22 15.40 -10.03
C GLU A 272 9.36 15.52 -8.51
N VAL A 273 8.66 14.67 -7.77
CA VAL A 273 8.70 14.65 -6.31
C VAL A 273 9.58 13.51 -5.84
N LEU A 274 10.61 13.83 -5.09
CA LEU A 274 11.49 12.87 -4.44
C LEU A 274 11.29 12.94 -2.93
N ILE A 275 11.37 11.79 -2.27
CA ILE A 275 11.43 11.70 -0.80
C ILE A 275 12.69 10.92 -0.45
N ASN A 276 13.55 11.53 0.33
CA ASN A 276 14.83 10.95 0.72
C ASN A 276 15.67 10.48 -0.50
N GLY A 277 15.65 11.27 -1.59
CA GLY A 277 16.36 10.97 -2.83
C GLY A 277 15.69 9.91 -3.73
N PHE A 278 14.57 9.31 -3.32
CA PHE A 278 13.82 8.35 -4.12
C PHE A 278 12.66 9.02 -4.85
N LYS A 279 12.63 8.90 -6.17
CA LYS A 279 11.51 9.39 -6.98
C LYS A 279 10.21 8.70 -6.59
N LEU A 280 9.26 9.50 -6.13
CA LEU A 280 7.94 9.02 -5.73
C LEU A 280 6.93 9.15 -6.86
N ARG A 281 6.85 10.34 -7.46
CA ARG A 281 5.84 10.68 -8.47
C ARG A 281 6.29 11.85 -9.33
N GLU A 282 5.68 11.94 -10.50
CA GLU A 282 5.88 13.02 -11.46
C GLU A 282 4.53 13.60 -11.87
N PHE A 283 4.46 14.91 -12.02
CA PHE A 283 3.26 15.66 -12.41
C PHE A 283 3.60 16.65 -13.50
N ASN A 284 2.71 16.81 -14.47
CA ASN A 284 2.70 17.94 -15.38
C ASN A 284 1.70 18.96 -14.82
N LEU A 285 2.22 20.05 -14.29
CA LEU A 285 1.45 21.07 -13.59
C LEU A 285 1.51 22.38 -14.37
N ARG A 286 0.40 23.10 -14.37
CA ARG A 286 0.31 24.45 -14.92
C ARG A 286 0.88 25.48 -13.95
N SER A 287 1.13 26.69 -14.42
CA SER A 287 1.45 27.80 -13.54
C SER A 287 0.39 27.96 -12.45
N GLY A 288 0.78 28.23 -11.21
CA GLY A 288 -0.15 28.35 -10.09
C GLY A 288 0.45 28.01 -8.74
N ARG A 289 -0.40 28.10 -7.69
CA ARG A 289 -0.04 27.75 -6.32
C ARG A 289 -0.54 26.37 -5.98
N TYR A 290 0.31 25.59 -5.37
CA TYR A 290 0.07 24.18 -5.04
C TYR A 290 0.39 23.88 -3.59
N ASN A 291 -0.37 22.98 -3.01
CA ASN A 291 -0.13 22.42 -1.69
C ASN A 291 0.05 20.92 -1.83
N LEU A 292 1.27 20.45 -1.63
CA LEU A 292 1.61 19.04 -1.68
C LEU A 292 1.17 18.37 -0.37
N ARG A 293 0.20 17.47 -0.45
CA ARG A 293 -0.37 16.75 0.70
C ARG A 293 -0.08 15.27 0.63
N ASP A 294 -0.35 14.59 1.74
CA ASP A 294 -0.30 13.13 1.85
C ASP A 294 1.05 12.53 1.46
N LEU A 295 2.10 13.17 1.95
CA LEU A 295 3.46 12.68 1.80
C LEU A 295 3.59 11.29 2.43
N PRO A 296 3.95 10.23 1.69
CA PRO A 296 4.18 8.91 2.24
C PRO A 296 5.54 8.86 2.94
N LEU A 297 5.62 9.51 4.10
CA LEU A 297 6.85 9.57 4.90
C LEU A 297 7.13 8.21 5.50
N ILE A 298 8.29 7.64 5.19
CA ILE A 298 8.65 6.25 5.53
C ILE A 298 9.43 6.20 6.83
N SER A 299 10.20 7.25 7.16
CA SER A 299 11.06 7.28 8.34
C SER A 299 10.53 8.25 9.39
N SER A 300 10.53 7.80 10.63
CA SER A 300 10.33 8.68 11.79
C SER A 300 11.45 9.74 11.86
N GLY A 301 11.07 10.98 12.04
CA GLY A 301 11.96 12.13 12.08
C GLY A 301 11.87 13.02 10.82
N SER A 302 12.93 13.74 10.49
CA SER A 302 12.97 14.58 9.28
C SER A 302 13.05 13.71 8.02
N ASN A 303 12.19 14.00 7.07
CA ASN A 303 12.29 13.50 5.70
C ASN A 303 12.57 14.70 4.79
N ASP A 304 13.42 14.50 3.80
CA ASP A 304 13.70 15.50 2.78
C ASP A 304 12.80 15.29 1.60
N ILE A 305 12.07 16.32 1.25
CA ILE A 305 11.21 16.33 0.08
C ILE A 305 11.83 17.28 -0.91
N GLU A 306 12.23 16.74 -2.05
CA GLU A 306 12.74 17.52 -3.15
C GLU A 306 11.71 17.58 -4.27
N LEU A 307 11.49 18.78 -4.79
CA LEU A 307 10.76 19.00 -6.03
C LEU A 307 11.76 19.41 -7.11
N HIS A 308 11.95 18.53 -8.07
CA HIS A 308 12.70 18.88 -9.28
C HIS A 308 11.72 19.43 -10.32
N ILE A 309 11.71 20.74 -10.47
CA ILE A 309 10.78 21.48 -11.33
C ILE A 309 11.49 21.77 -12.64
N ARG A 310 11.00 21.20 -13.71
CA ARG A 310 11.49 21.47 -15.07
C ARG A 310 10.46 22.29 -15.83
N TYR A 311 10.75 23.56 -16.04
CA TYR A 311 9.90 24.45 -16.79
C TYR A 311 9.93 24.18 -18.29
N ALA A 312 8.89 24.58 -19.01
CA ALA A 312 8.82 24.48 -20.47
C ALA A 312 9.96 25.24 -21.17
N SER A 313 10.53 26.26 -20.54
CA SER A 313 11.72 27.01 -20.99
C SER A 313 13.01 26.19 -20.95
N GLY A 314 13.01 24.98 -20.35
CA GLY A 314 14.20 24.16 -20.11
C GLY A 314 14.93 24.50 -18.80
N THR A 315 14.50 25.52 -18.06
CA THR A 315 15.07 25.85 -16.75
C THR A 315 14.69 24.77 -15.74
N VAL A 316 15.66 24.34 -14.92
CA VAL A 316 15.45 23.39 -13.83
C VAL A 316 15.62 24.11 -12.50
N GLN A 317 14.62 23.98 -11.63
CA GLN A 317 14.66 24.50 -10.27
C GLN A 317 14.47 23.33 -9.31
N THR A 318 15.25 23.28 -8.24
CA THR A 318 15.07 22.32 -7.16
C THR A 318 14.59 23.06 -5.90
N LEU A 319 13.46 22.65 -5.35
CA LEU A 319 12.97 23.10 -4.05
C LEU A 319 13.09 21.92 -3.08
N SER A 320 13.70 22.15 -1.92
CA SER A 320 13.83 21.16 -0.86
C SER A 320 13.10 21.64 0.40
N PHE A 321 12.31 20.74 1.00
CA PHE A 321 11.58 21.01 2.23
C PHE A 321 11.81 19.90 3.24
N PRO A 322 12.17 20.23 4.49
CA PRO A 322 12.16 19.23 5.54
C PRO A 322 10.72 18.92 5.96
N ALA A 323 10.30 17.68 5.85
CA ALA A 323 9.05 17.21 6.43
C ALA A 323 9.32 16.36 7.66
N PHE A 324 8.83 16.82 8.80
CA PHE A 324 8.96 16.10 10.05
C PHE A 324 7.84 15.07 10.20
N PHE A 325 8.20 13.84 10.57
CA PHE A 325 7.27 12.77 10.84
C PHE A 325 7.62 12.09 12.17
N ASP A 326 6.65 11.99 13.07
CA ASP A 326 6.77 11.19 14.28
C ASP A 326 5.70 10.10 14.30
N ILE A 327 6.15 8.85 14.46
CA ILE A 327 5.28 7.67 14.43
C ILE A 327 4.27 7.64 15.59
N ASP A 328 4.54 8.38 16.66
CA ASP A 328 3.70 8.38 17.84
C ASP A 328 2.61 9.47 17.83
N LEU A 329 2.75 10.51 16.99
CA LEU A 329 1.71 11.53 16.85
C LEU A 329 0.46 10.99 16.13
N LEU A 330 -0.71 11.46 16.55
CA LEU A 330 -1.98 11.24 15.84
C LEU A 330 -2.35 12.47 15.00
N ALA A 331 -2.93 12.22 13.82
CA ALA A 331 -3.46 13.29 13.01
C ALA A 331 -4.59 14.04 13.76
N PRO A 332 -4.74 15.35 13.53
CA PRO A 332 -5.75 16.16 14.19
C PRO A 332 -7.15 15.56 14.05
N GLY A 333 -7.89 15.53 15.17
CA GLY A 333 -9.25 14.99 15.23
C GLY A 333 -9.34 13.47 15.35
N LEU A 334 -8.23 12.74 15.21
CA LEU A 334 -8.26 11.29 15.41
C LEU A 334 -8.12 10.92 16.89
N THR A 335 -8.89 9.90 17.27
CA THR A 335 -8.88 9.34 18.63
C THR A 335 -8.55 7.86 18.57
N ASP A 336 -7.51 7.45 19.27
CA ASP A 336 -7.09 6.06 19.48
C ASP A 336 -7.45 5.66 20.92
N PHE A 337 -8.15 4.56 21.09
CA PHE A 337 -8.60 4.09 22.40
C PHE A 337 -8.66 2.57 22.44
N ALA A 338 -8.54 2.00 23.64
CA ALA A 338 -8.86 0.62 23.93
C ALA A 338 -9.48 0.50 25.32
N ILE A 339 -10.40 -0.46 25.46
CA ILE A 339 -10.99 -0.91 26.72
C ILE A 339 -10.94 -2.43 26.71
N ASN A 340 -10.31 -3.01 27.72
CA ASN A 340 -10.15 -4.45 27.87
C ASN A 340 -10.45 -4.84 29.31
N LEU A 341 -11.33 -5.79 29.50
CA LEU A 341 -11.78 -6.26 30.81
C LEU A 341 -11.90 -7.79 30.80
N GLY A 342 -11.40 -8.45 31.81
CA GLY A 342 -11.49 -9.90 31.87
C GLY A 342 -10.84 -10.53 33.10
N ILE A 343 -10.90 -11.85 33.13
CA ILE A 343 -10.33 -12.70 34.16
C ILE A 343 -8.90 -13.10 33.72
N PRO A 344 -7.87 -12.87 34.53
CA PRO A 344 -6.52 -13.28 34.19
C PRO A 344 -6.38 -14.80 34.09
N TYR A 345 -5.57 -15.27 33.14
CA TYR A 345 -5.19 -16.67 33.05
C TYR A 345 -3.68 -16.83 32.87
N ALA A 346 -3.21 -18.01 33.20
CA ALA A 346 -1.84 -18.44 32.98
C ALA A 346 -1.81 -19.81 32.30
N ASP A 347 -0.82 -20.05 31.44
CA ASP A 347 -0.60 -21.35 30.85
C ASP A 347 0.24 -22.19 31.83
N VAL A 348 -0.37 -23.27 32.33
CA VAL A 348 0.26 -24.21 33.28
C VAL A 348 0.22 -25.60 32.65
N ASP A 349 1.38 -26.20 32.43
CA ASP A 349 1.54 -27.55 31.87
C ASP A 349 0.76 -27.79 30.57
N GLY A 350 0.65 -26.76 29.71
CA GLY A 350 -0.10 -26.82 28.44
C GLY A 350 -1.62 -26.74 28.59
N GLY A 351 -2.13 -26.40 29.76
CA GLY A 351 -3.52 -26.07 30.05
C GLY A 351 -3.67 -24.64 30.51
N ARG A 352 -4.85 -24.05 30.30
CA ARG A 352 -5.18 -22.72 30.77
C ARG A 352 -5.80 -22.76 32.14
N ASN A 353 -5.24 -22.00 33.04
CA ASN A 353 -5.78 -21.84 34.42
C ASN A 353 -6.31 -20.43 34.58
N TYR A 354 -7.64 -20.29 34.67
CA TYR A 354 -8.36 -19.02 34.83
C TYR A 354 -8.52 -18.72 36.32
N ASN A 355 -8.04 -17.53 36.72
CA ASN A 355 -8.19 -17.08 38.11
C ASN A 355 -9.51 -16.30 38.28
N ASN A 356 -10.61 -17.01 38.55
CA ASN A 356 -11.95 -16.42 38.69
C ASN A 356 -12.11 -15.49 39.91
N ASN A 357 -11.14 -15.44 40.82
CA ASN A 357 -11.15 -14.56 41.97
C ASN A 357 -10.57 -13.18 41.70
N GLU A 358 -9.98 -12.98 40.50
CA GLU A 358 -9.34 -11.76 40.07
C GLU A 358 -9.99 -11.24 38.80
N TYR A 359 -9.90 -9.94 38.61
CA TYR A 359 -10.18 -9.30 37.32
C TYR A 359 -9.05 -8.36 36.98
N ASN A 360 -8.81 -8.21 35.69
CA ASN A 360 -7.86 -7.23 35.13
C ASN A 360 -8.57 -6.35 34.11
N GLY A 361 -8.29 -5.05 34.22
CA GLY A 361 -8.77 -4.05 33.28
C GLY A 361 -7.63 -3.19 32.79
N ILE A 362 -7.66 -2.85 31.48
CA ILE A 362 -6.75 -1.89 30.86
C ILE A 362 -7.58 -1.03 29.94
N ALA A 363 -7.42 0.28 30.08
CA ALA A 363 -8.01 1.24 29.17
C ALA A 363 -7.03 2.36 28.86
N TYR A 364 -7.13 2.88 27.65
CA TYR A 364 -6.47 4.12 27.28
C TYR A 364 -7.30 4.89 26.27
N ILE A 365 -7.09 6.19 26.25
CA ILE A 365 -7.58 7.11 25.24
C ILE A 365 -6.50 8.12 24.91
N ARG A 366 -6.27 8.39 23.64
CA ARG A 366 -5.38 9.44 23.17
C ARG A 366 -6.00 10.15 21.99
N HIS A 367 -5.74 11.46 21.90
CA HIS A 367 -6.31 12.31 20.87
C HIS A 367 -5.25 13.20 20.23
N GLY A 368 -5.32 13.33 18.91
CA GLY A 368 -4.54 14.30 18.14
C GLY A 368 -5.22 15.67 18.15
N PHE A 369 -4.72 16.60 18.99
CA PHE A 369 -5.29 17.95 19.12
C PHE A 369 -4.83 18.88 18.00
N SER A 370 -3.62 18.69 17.53
CA SER A 370 -3.04 19.47 16.44
C SER A 370 -2.00 18.63 15.68
N PRO A 371 -1.48 19.10 14.54
CA PRO A 371 -0.42 18.38 13.82
C PRO A 371 0.86 18.13 14.63
N VAL A 372 1.05 18.88 15.71
CA VAL A 372 2.25 18.82 16.56
C VAL A 372 2.00 18.36 17.98
N PHE A 373 0.73 18.11 18.36
CA PHE A 373 0.40 17.77 19.74
C PHE A 373 -0.62 16.64 19.84
N THR A 374 -0.23 15.60 20.58
CA THR A 374 -1.07 14.45 20.96
C THR A 374 -1.01 14.27 22.47
N ALA A 375 -2.15 14.05 23.12
CA ALA A 375 -2.19 13.72 24.53
C ALA A 375 -3.10 12.53 24.78
N GLY A 376 -2.88 11.82 25.91
CA GLY A 376 -3.65 10.65 26.27
C GLY A 376 -3.67 10.38 27.76
N LEU A 377 -4.67 9.59 28.18
CA LEU A 377 -4.84 9.09 29.52
C LEU A 377 -4.88 7.56 29.50
N GLN A 378 -4.44 6.93 30.56
CA GLN A 378 -4.32 5.48 30.67
C GLN A 378 -4.76 5.04 32.07
N TRP A 379 -5.40 3.88 32.10
CA TRP A 379 -5.78 3.20 33.33
C TRP A 379 -5.43 1.73 33.22
N GLU A 380 -4.93 1.19 34.30
CA GLU A 380 -4.69 -0.23 34.49
C GLU A 380 -5.15 -0.59 35.88
N GLY A 381 -5.99 -1.61 36.04
CA GLY A 381 -6.60 -1.93 37.33
C GLY A 381 -6.84 -3.40 37.53
N SER A 382 -6.87 -3.77 38.81
CA SER A 382 -7.26 -5.07 39.30
C SER A 382 -8.01 -4.93 40.63
N ARG A 383 -8.41 -6.03 41.23
CA ARG A 383 -8.99 -6.01 42.56
C ARG A 383 -8.11 -5.29 43.60
N HIS A 384 -6.82 -5.34 43.48
CA HIS A 384 -5.85 -4.92 44.47
C HIS A 384 -5.16 -3.60 44.19
N PHE A 385 -5.18 -3.08 42.97
CA PHE A 385 -4.53 -1.81 42.63
C PHE A 385 -5.18 -1.13 41.43
N ASP A 386 -4.96 0.19 41.32
CA ASP A 386 -5.32 1.01 40.19
C ASP A 386 -4.13 1.91 39.84
N LEU A 387 -3.71 1.88 38.60
CA LEU A 387 -2.68 2.73 38.04
C LEU A 387 -3.32 3.72 37.07
N LEU A 388 -3.08 5.01 37.31
CA LEU A 388 -3.46 6.08 36.38
C LEU A 388 -2.22 6.65 35.74
N GLY A 389 -2.31 6.91 34.44
CA GLY A 389 -1.21 7.48 33.68
C GLY A 389 -1.66 8.52 32.67
N ALA A 390 -0.69 9.35 32.25
CA ALA A 390 -0.85 10.33 31.20
C ALA A 390 0.31 10.26 30.21
N GLU A 391 0.01 10.57 28.96
CA GLU A 391 0.95 10.65 27.84
C GLU A 391 0.81 12.00 27.17
N LEU A 392 1.95 12.65 26.88
CA LEU A 392 2.02 13.88 26.14
C LEU A 392 3.10 13.77 25.06
N ILE A 393 2.76 14.09 23.82
CA ILE A 393 3.72 14.11 22.70
C ILE A 393 3.63 15.47 22.03
N TRP A 394 4.77 16.15 21.98
CA TRP A 394 4.88 17.47 21.39
C TRP A 394 6.03 17.53 20.40
N ALA A 395 5.72 17.78 19.14
CA ALA A 395 6.70 18.05 18.09
C ALA A 395 6.97 19.55 18.00
N SER A 396 8.24 19.92 17.97
CA SER A 396 8.70 21.30 17.87
C SER A 396 9.84 21.40 16.84
N PRO A 397 10.22 22.61 16.40
CA PRO A 397 11.36 22.79 15.49
C PRO A 397 12.69 22.25 16.04
N ILE A 398 12.83 22.16 17.36
CA ILE A 398 14.02 21.64 18.03
C ILE A 398 13.94 20.14 18.35
N GLY A 399 12.87 19.45 17.94
CA GLY A 399 12.70 18.01 18.14
C GLY A 399 11.35 17.62 18.76
N THR A 400 11.14 16.33 18.91
CA THR A 400 9.93 15.77 19.54
C THR A 400 10.20 15.37 20.97
N PHE A 401 9.32 15.77 21.85
CA PHE A 401 9.31 15.40 23.26
C PHE A 401 8.11 14.45 23.49
N ALA A 402 8.36 13.30 24.07
CA ALA A 402 7.32 12.37 24.52
C ALA A 402 7.49 12.14 26.02
N ALA A 403 6.52 12.57 26.80
CA ALA A 403 6.50 12.42 28.24
C ALA A 403 5.39 11.45 28.64
N ASN A 404 5.70 10.50 29.52
CA ASN A 404 4.75 9.59 30.12
C ASN A 404 4.94 9.59 31.62
N ALA A 405 3.83 9.59 32.37
CA ALA A 405 3.86 9.47 33.81
C ALA A 405 2.71 8.58 34.28
N ALA A 406 2.94 7.78 35.29
CA ALA A 406 1.91 6.96 35.93
C ALA A 406 2.12 6.89 37.43
N ILE A 407 1.01 6.75 38.19
CA ILE A 407 1.01 6.67 39.62
C ILE A 407 -0.10 5.73 40.10
N ASN A 408 0.13 5.02 41.19
CA ASN A 408 -0.89 4.22 41.82
C ASN A 408 -1.98 5.12 42.45
N ALA A 409 -3.22 4.96 41.99
CA ALA A 409 -4.33 5.83 42.38
C ALA A 409 -4.83 5.55 43.79
N ARG A 410 -4.56 4.38 44.38
CA ARG A 410 -4.91 4.06 45.77
C ARG A 410 -3.86 4.49 46.80
N ARG A 411 -2.64 4.74 46.31
CA ARG A 411 -1.48 5.11 47.11
C ARG A 411 -0.68 6.21 46.42
N TRP A 412 -1.14 7.44 46.61
CA TRP A 412 -0.48 8.60 45.97
C TRP A 412 0.87 8.89 46.66
N SER A 413 1.94 8.36 46.12
CA SER A 413 3.31 8.71 46.55
C SER A 413 4.28 8.62 45.37
N LEU A 414 5.36 9.38 45.41
CA LEU A 414 6.40 9.33 44.38
C LEU A 414 7.04 7.92 44.28
N GLY A 415 7.02 7.16 45.40
CA GLY A 415 7.52 5.78 45.45
C GLY A 415 6.67 4.83 44.62
N THR A 416 5.39 5.14 44.34
CA THR A 416 4.47 4.30 43.59
C THR A 416 4.32 4.76 42.13
N GLY A 417 5.11 5.74 41.68
CA GLY A 417 5.03 6.33 40.36
C GLY A 417 6.18 5.90 39.43
N GLN A 418 5.95 6.07 38.15
CA GLN A 418 6.96 6.01 37.10
C GLN A 418 6.81 7.24 36.18
N ALA A 419 7.94 7.80 35.75
CA ALA A 419 7.96 8.86 34.75
C ALA A 419 9.03 8.55 33.70
N SER A 420 8.74 8.85 32.43
CA SER A 420 9.70 8.79 31.36
C SER A 420 9.62 10.02 30.48
N LEU A 421 10.76 10.48 29.99
CA LEU A 421 10.90 11.55 29.03
C LEU A 421 11.80 11.06 27.90
N GLN A 422 11.27 11.09 26.70
CA GLN A 422 12.02 10.78 25.48
C GLN A 422 12.13 12.05 24.65
N TYR A 423 13.34 12.33 24.18
CA TYR A 423 13.64 13.38 23.22
C TYR A 423 14.16 12.77 21.93
N ARG A 424 13.63 13.20 20.79
CA ARG A 424 14.04 12.78 19.46
C ARG A 424 14.27 14.02 18.60
N TRP A 425 15.44 14.10 18.02
CA TRP A 425 15.76 15.14 17.05
C TRP A 425 16.48 14.55 15.84
N ARG A 426 16.18 15.08 14.68
CA ARG A 426 16.84 14.75 13.43
C ARG A 426 17.05 16.00 12.62
N ASP A 427 18.24 16.14 12.04
CA ASP A 427 18.57 17.23 11.15
C ASP A 427 17.71 17.14 9.88
N ALA A 428 17.13 18.26 9.50
CA ALA A 428 16.39 18.42 8.25
C ALA A 428 17.31 18.30 7.03
N ASN A 429 18.60 18.59 7.20
CA ASN A 429 19.60 18.60 6.14
C ASN A 429 20.19 17.19 5.97
N GLN A 430 19.69 16.43 5.04
CA GLN A 430 19.97 14.99 4.87
C GLN A 430 21.42 14.65 4.53
N ASN A 431 22.22 15.59 4.01
CA ASN A 431 23.61 15.31 3.64
C ASN A 431 24.43 14.76 4.82
N ARG A 432 24.10 15.16 6.06
CA ARG A 432 24.75 14.64 7.27
C ARG A 432 23.89 13.69 8.09
N GLY A 433 22.56 13.69 7.92
CA GLY A 433 21.62 12.79 8.59
C GLY A 433 21.79 12.72 10.10
N LEU A 434 22.15 13.84 10.73
CA LEU A 434 22.40 13.87 12.17
C LEU A 434 21.10 13.60 12.93
N SER A 435 21.14 12.68 13.89
CA SER A 435 20.00 12.29 14.72
C SER A 435 20.42 12.13 16.17
N ILE A 436 19.54 12.52 17.08
CA ILE A 436 19.72 12.34 18.53
C ILE A 436 18.44 11.71 19.08
N ASP A 437 18.58 10.65 19.86
CA ASP A 437 17.51 10.02 20.64
C ASP A 437 18.00 9.90 22.08
N ALA A 438 17.25 10.44 23.02
CA ALA A 438 17.54 10.38 24.44
C ALA A 438 16.31 9.92 25.21
N LEU A 439 16.50 9.06 26.21
CA LEU A 439 15.46 8.54 27.08
C LEU A 439 15.93 8.67 28.53
N LEU A 440 15.06 9.21 29.35
CA LEU A 440 15.18 9.18 30.80
C LEU A 440 13.96 8.49 31.38
N THR A 441 14.16 7.50 32.25
CA THR A 441 13.09 6.81 32.98
C THR A 441 13.44 6.78 34.47
N LEU A 442 12.46 7.16 35.29
CA LEU A 442 12.53 7.12 36.74
C LEU A 442 11.39 6.24 37.24
N THR A 443 11.70 5.22 38.01
CA THR A 443 10.72 4.28 38.55
C THR A 443 10.79 4.24 40.06
N GLY A 444 9.68 4.47 40.73
CA GLY A 444 9.53 4.41 42.17
C GLY A 444 9.72 2.98 42.70
N SER A 445 10.11 2.86 43.95
CA SER A 445 10.38 1.55 44.62
C SER A 445 9.14 0.67 44.79
N GLU A 446 7.97 1.27 44.85
CA GLU A 446 6.68 0.59 45.01
C GLU A 446 5.84 0.64 43.73
N PHE A 447 6.42 1.04 42.60
CA PHE A 447 5.73 1.04 41.31
C PHE A 447 5.36 -0.39 40.90
N ARG A 448 4.13 -0.60 40.48
CA ARG A 448 3.59 -1.91 40.09
C ARG A 448 2.70 -1.78 38.86
N THR A 449 2.66 -2.82 38.06
CA THR A 449 1.74 -3.03 36.96
C THR A 449 1.05 -4.39 37.14
N LEU A 450 0.07 -4.72 36.30
CA LEU A 450 -0.67 -6.01 36.40
C LEU A 450 0.24 -7.25 36.37
N ASN A 451 1.40 -7.18 35.73
CA ASN A 451 2.35 -8.30 35.69
C ASN A 451 3.41 -8.28 36.79
N THR A 452 3.55 -7.15 37.48
CA THR A 452 4.50 -6.99 38.60
C THR A 452 3.79 -6.97 39.94
N LEU A 453 2.79 -7.85 40.15
CA LEU A 453 2.10 -8.01 41.43
C LEU A 453 3.04 -8.36 42.58
N MET A 454 4.23 -8.87 42.25
CA MET A 454 5.34 -9.02 43.18
C MET A 454 6.42 -8.00 42.89
N SER A 455 6.53 -6.99 43.67
CA SER A 455 7.60 -6.06 44.09
C SER A 455 8.88 -5.90 43.26
N ASP A 456 9.00 -6.24 42.00
CA ASP A 456 10.29 -6.35 41.37
C ASP A 456 10.47 -5.44 40.14
N THR A 457 10.11 -4.17 40.28
CA THR A 457 10.71 -3.15 39.44
C THR A 457 12.18 -2.95 39.86
N ILE A 458 12.99 -3.89 39.37
CA ILE A 458 14.42 -3.93 39.63
C ILE A 458 15.10 -2.65 39.13
N LEU A 459 14.67 -2.14 37.96
CA LEU A 459 15.19 -0.92 37.35
C LEU A 459 14.66 0.34 38.05
N SER A 460 15.52 1.12 38.67
CA SER A 460 15.14 2.36 39.36
C SER A 460 15.32 3.61 38.51
N ARG A 461 16.39 3.68 37.76
CA ARG A 461 16.74 4.80 36.89
C ARG A 461 17.34 4.28 35.58
N GLN A 462 16.97 4.90 34.48
CA GLN A 462 17.57 4.63 33.20
C GLN A 462 17.78 5.97 32.47
N ALA A 463 19.00 6.18 32.01
CA ALA A 463 19.31 7.26 31.09
C ALA A 463 20.05 6.68 29.89
N ARG A 464 19.61 7.01 28.69
CA ARG A 464 20.12 6.46 27.46
C ARG A 464 20.18 7.57 26.42
N VAL A 465 21.30 7.66 25.71
CA VAL A 465 21.49 8.61 24.60
C VAL A 465 22.07 7.85 23.42
N ARG A 466 21.60 8.21 22.25
CA ARG A 466 22.07 7.71 20.96
C ARG A 466 22.16 8.88 19.99
N ALA A 467 23.30 9.05 19.33
CA ALA A 467 23.50 10.04 18.28
C ALA A 467 24.08 9.36 17.05
N GLY A 468 23.55 9.69 15.87
CA GLY A 468 24.00 9.08 14.62
C GLY A 468 24.14 10.12 13.53
N MET A 469 25.11 9.91 12.62
CA MET A 469 25.31 10.77 11.45
C MET A 469 25.78 9.97 10.24
N ASN A 470 25.50 10.47 9.05
CA ASN A 470 26.08 9.96 7.83
C ASN A 470 27.45 10.60 7.62
N LEU A 471 28.50 9.80 7.51
CA LEU A 471 29.85 10.25 7.15
C LEU A 471 29.96 10.47 5.64
N SER A 472 29.20 9.66 4.88
CA SER A 472 29.03 9.76 3.45
C SER A 472 27.67 9.16 3.04
N THR A 473 27.34 9.17 1.76
CA THR A 473 26.14 8.48 1.22
C THR A 473 26.16 6.96 1.46
N GLN A 474 27.36 6.42 1.69
CA GLN A 474 27.61 4.98 1.86
C GLN A 474 27.95 4.60 3.31
N SER A 475 28.25 5.56 4.17
CA SER A 475 28.74 5.30 5.53
C SER A 475 27.91 6.04 6.56
N ARG A 476 27.50 5.31 7.59
CA ARG A 476 26.81 5.85 8.76
C ARG A 476 27.57 5.45 10.04
N VAL A 477 27.71 6.40 10.94
CA VAL A 477 28.21 6.16 12.31
C VAL A 477 27.11 6.49 13.31
N GLN A 478 27.06 5.73 14.38
CA GLN A 478 26.20 5.97 15.52
C GLN A 478 26.99 5.73 16.80
N VAL A 479 26.91 6.67 17.73
CA VAL A 479 27.45 6.54 19.08
C VAL A 479 26.28 6.44 20.05
N PHE A 480 26.45 5.65 21.08
CA PHE A 480 25.43 5.45 22.11
C PHE A 480 26.05 5.22 23.47
N GLY A 481 25.28 5.52 24.50
CA GLY A 481 25.67 5.23 25.86
C GLY A 481 24.49 5.32 26.81
N GLY A 482 24.65 4.74 27.97
CA GLY A 482 23.59 4.71 28.95
C GLY A 482 24.09 4.39 30.35
N TYR A 483 23.17 4.67 31.27
CA TYR A 483 23.28 4.36 32.69
C TYR A 483 21.98 3.75 33.16
N GLU A 484 22.08 2.64 33.83
CA GLU A 484 20.97 1.91 34.41
C GLU A 484 21.30 1.61 35.87
N SER A 485 20.40 1.97 36.77
CA SER A 485 20.56 1.71 38.21
C SER A 485 19.49 0.72 38.65
N TYR A 486 19.96 -0.36 39.27
CA TYR A 486 19.10 -1.46 39.69
C TYR A 486 18.99 -1.48 41.21
N ARG A 487 17.87 -1.99 41.71
CA ARG A 487 17.63 -2.24 43.13
C ARG A 487 18.07 -3.64 43.51
N GLN A 488 17.92 -3.98 44.81
CA GLN A 488 18.15 -5.32 45.34
C GLN A 488 19.62 -5.80 45.24
N GLY A 489 20.58 -4.89 45.24
CA GLY A 489 22.00 -5.21 45.25
C GLY A 489 22.55 -5.68 43.89
N LEU A 490 21.81 -5.46 42.81
CA LEU A 490 22.25 -5.81 41.46
C LEU A 490 23.23 -4.78 40.87
N GLY A 491 23.52 -3.70 41.64
CA GLY A 491 24.46 -2.67 41.22
C GLY A 491 23.97 -1.76 40.10
N ASP A 492 24.89 -1.03 39.50
CA ASP A 492 24.65 -0.13 38.39
C ASP A 492 25.30 -0.64 37.14
N LEU A 493 24.72 -0.37 35.97
CA LEU A 493 25.30 -0.66 34.68
C LEU A 493 25.58 0.64 33.92
N ARG A 494 26.81 0.84 33.47
CA ARG A 494 27.19 1.90 32.53
C ARG A 494 27.66 1.26 31.25
N TYR A 495 27.25 1.84 30.13
CA TYR A 495 27.74 1.35 28.84
C TYR A 495 27.94 2.50 27.87
N ALA A 496 28.89 2.32 26.97
CA ALA A 496 29.13 3.22 25.86
C ALA A 496 29.67 2.44 24.67
N GLY A 497 29.23 2.83 23.50
CA GLY A 497 29.62 2.14 22.29
C GLY A 497 29.41 2.96 21.04
N PHE A 498 29.82 2.40 19.93
CA PHE A 498 29.54 2.95 18.62
C PHE A 498 29.30 1.82 17.62
N ASN A 499 28.53 2.12 16.58
CA ASN A 499 28.45 1.28 15.41
C ASN A 499 28.75 2.08 14.14
N ILE A 500 29.34 1.41 13.16
CA ILE A 500 29.61 1.93 11.82
C ILE A 500 29.02 0.95 10.84
N SER A 501 28.22 1.45 9.90
CA SER A 501 27.80 0.71 8.72
C SER A 501 28.40 1.35 7.47
N HIS A 502 28.88 0.52 6.56
CA HIS A 502 29.47 0.96 5.31
C HIS A 502 29.00 0.08 4.16
N GLN A 503 28.68 0.69 3.04
CA GLN A 503 28.23 0.01 1.85
C GLN A 503 29.23 0.19 0.71
N ILE A 504 29.68 -0.93 0.13
CA ILE A 504 30.59 -0.98 -1.01
C ILE A 504 29.84 -1.63 -2.18
N GLY A 505 29.32 -0.81 -3.09
CA GLY A 505 28.40 -1.32 -4.11
C GLY A 505 27.17 -1.96 -3.46
N SER A 506 26.95 -3.26 -3.70
CA SER A 506 25.86 -4.03 -3.06
C SER A 506 26.24 -4.66 -1.71
N VAL A 507 27.54 -4.64 -1.34
CA VAL A 507 28.05 -5.27 -0.11
C VAL A 507 27.84 -4.34 1.08
N SER A 508 27.26 -4.85 2.17
CA SER A 508 27.06 -4.11 3.42
C SER A 508 27.97 -4.67 4.51
N LEU A 509 28.70 -3.77 5.17
CA LEU A 509 29.57 -4.05 6.31
C LEU A 509 29.01 -3.36 7.54
N ALA A 510 28.99 -4.03 8.69
CA ALA A 510 28.61 -3.48 9.97
C ALA A 510 29.68 -3.83 11.03
N PHE A 511 30.03 -2.84 11.82
CA PHE A 511 30.91 -2.98 12.96
C PHE A 511 30.29 -2.30 14.17
N GLU A 512 30.26 -2.96 15.31
CA GLU A 512 29.80 -2.40 16.58
C GLU A 512 30.80 -2.78 17.68
N ALA A 513 31.11 -1.78 18.51
CA ALA A 513 31.90 -1.97 19.72
C ALA A 513 31.18 -1.29 20.88
N GLU A 514 31.02 -2.01 21.99
CA GLU A 514 30.36 -1.57 23.21
C GLU A 514 31.17 -1.97 24.41
N TYR A 515 31.48 -1.03 25.28
CA TYR A 515 32.05 -1.32 26.58
C TYR A 515 30.96 -1.22 27.66
N ARG A 516 30.92 -2.23 28.53
CA ARG A 516 30.02 -2.27 29.69
C ARG A 516 30.80 -2.32 30.97
N ASP A 517 30.28 -1.66 31.98
CA ASP A 517 30.84 -1.63 33.33
C ASP A 517 29.70 -1.74 34.34
N GLY A 518 29.48 -2.95 34.81
CA GLY A 518 28.48 -3.32 35.83
C GLY A 518 28.99 -4.53 36.63
N ASP A 519 28.37 -4.76 37.79
CA ASP A 519 28.83 -5.80 38.74
C ASP A 519 28.80 -7.22 38.15
N GLN A 520 27.80 -7.51 37.30
CA GLN A 520 27.64 -8.83 36.69
C GLN A 520 27.93 -8.83 35.17
N ASP A 521 28.15 -7.67 34.57
CA ASP A 521 28.26 -7.49 33.13
C ASP A 521 29.35 -6.45 32.81
N LYS A 522 30.60 -6.91 32.73
CA LYS A 522 31.75 -6.04 32.49
C LYS A 522 32.59 -6.53 31.32
N GLY A 523 32.92 -5.65 30.41
CA GLY A 523 33.85 -5.97 29.33
C GLY A 523 33.54 -5.28 28.01
N LEU A 524 34.42 -5.48 27.04
CA LEU A 524 34.28 -5.02 25.67
C LEU A 524 33.54 -6.08 24.85
N ARG A 525 32.49 -5.64 24.15
CA ARG A 525 31.72 -6.47 23.21
C ARG A 525 31.93 -5.94 21.80
N VAL A 526 32.19 -6.85 20.88
CA VAL A 526 32.42 -6.54 19.48
C VAL A 526 31.47 -7.37 18.64
N ARG A 527 30.80 -6.74 17.68
CA ARG A 527 29.99 -7.39 16.66
C ARG A 527 30.44 -6.97 15.28
N LEU A 528 30.56 -7.96 14.39
CA LEU A 528 30.88 -7.77 12.97
C LEU A 528 29.74 -8.33 12.13
N GLY A 529 29.42 -7.69 11.04
CA GLY A 529 28.42 -8.16 10.08
C GLY A 529 28.88 -7.88 8.65
N LEU A 530 28.67 -8.87 7.78
CA LEU A 530 28.87 -8.77 6.33
C LEU A 530 27.63 -9.32 5.63
N SER A 531 27.13 -8.59 4.64
CA SER A 531 26.05 -9.06 3.76
C SER A 531 26.38 -8.78 2.31
N VAL A 532 26.31 -9.82 1.49
CA VAL A 532 26.62 -9.79 0.04
C VAL A 532 25.39 -10.30 -0.71
N PRO A 533 24.49 -9.42 -1.17
CA PRO A 533 23.35 -9.81 -2.00
C PRO A 533 23.81 -10.12 -3.44
N MET A 534 23.27 -11.17 -4.03
CA MET A 534 23.56 -11.67 -5.38
C MET A 534 22.26 -12.08 -6.08
N GLY A 535 21.45 -11.10 -6.45
CA GLY A 535 20.11 -11.34 -7.00
C GLY A 535 19.19 -12.02 -6.00
N ARG A 536 18.74 -13.26 -6.27
CA ARG A 536 17.93 -14.06 -5.34
C ARG A 536 18.76 -14.79 -4.26
N SER A 537 20.07 -14.66 -4.30
CA SER A 537 20.97 -15.28 -3.34
C SER A 537 21.63 -14.22 -2.47
N SER A 538 22.09 -14.61 -1.28
CA SER A 538 22.89 -13.75 -0.42
C SER A 538 23.86 -14.59 0.42
N ILE A 539 25.01 -14.00 0.73
CA ILE A 539 25.92 -14.50 1.74
C ILE A 539 25.85 -13.53 2.91
N THR A 540 25.63 -14.06 4.10
CA THR A 540 25.70 -13.31 5.34
C THR A 540 26.74 -13.92 6.27
N SER A 541 27.56 -13.07 6.91
CA SER A 541 28.51 -13.48 7.93
C SER A 541 28.38 -12.57 9.14
N SER A 542 28.45 -13.14 10.33
CA SER A 542 28.40 -12.37 11.57
C SER A 542 29.34 -12.97 12.62
N TYR A 543 29.86 -12.09 13.45
CA TYR A 543 30.64 -12.43 14.63
C TYR A 543 30.16 -11.65 15.85
N SER A 544 30.04 -12.28 17.00
CA SER A 544 29.74 -11.67 18.29
C SER A 544 30.71 -12.19 19.36
N SER A 545 31.48 -11.27 19.95
CA SER A 545 32.37 -11.62 21.05
C SER A 545 31.62 -11.95 22.35
N GLU A 546 30.44 -11.41 22.55
CA GLU A 546 29.60 -11.64 23.73
C GLU A 546 29.17 -13.10 23.85
N GLU A 547 28.72 -13.66 22.74
CA GLU A 547 28.30 -15.05 22.66
C GLU A 547 29.41 -15.98 22.15
N ASN A 548 30.61 -15.43 21.87
CA ASN A 548 31.68 -16.09 21.14
C ASN A 548 31.17 -16.87 19.93
N THR A 549 30.33 -16.20 19.12
CA THR A 549 29.62 -16.82 18.02
C THR A 549 30.09 -16.25 16.69
N ALA A 550 30.56 -17.14 15.81
CA ALA A 550 30.85 -16.83 14.41
C ALA A 550 29.88 -17.62 13.52
N ARG A 551 29.24 -16.94 12.56
CA ARG A 551 28.28 -17.56 11.64
C ARG A 551 28.55 -17.13 10.22
N VAL A 552 28.43 -18.08 9.29
CA VAL A 552 28.40 -17.82 7.84
C VAL A 552 27.23 -18.60 7.26
N GLN A 553 26.44 -17.92 6.44
CA GLN A 553 25.25 -18.50 5.82
C GLN A 553 25.14 -18.04 4.37
N PHE A 554 24.84 -18.99 3.49
CA PHE A 554 24.38 -18.75 2.14
C PHE A 554 22.88 -19.03 2.03
N ASP A 555 22.13 -18.10 1.48
CA ASP A 555 20.70 -18.21 1.25
C ASP A 555 20.37 -18.06 -0.23
N ARG A 556 19.45 -18.86 -0.73
CA ARG A 556 18.80 -18.66 -2.01
C ARG A 556 17.29 -18.65 -1.84
N LEU A 557 16.68 -17.49 -2.09
CA LEU A 557 15.24 -17.31 -2.01
C LEU A 557 14.54 -18.10 -3.12
N PRO A 558 13.34 -18.66 -2.87
CA PRO A 558 12.53 -19.27 -3.91
C PRO A 558 12.18 -18.25 -4.99
N ALA A 559 11.90 -18.71 -6.19
CA ALA A 559 11.32 -17.87 -7.24
C ALA A 559 9.91 -17.37 -6.85
N ILE A 560 9.42 -16.34 -7.55
CA ILE A 560 8.07 -15.83 -7.32
C ILE A 560 7.05 -16.87 -7.76
N GLY A 561 5.97 -17.00 -6.99
CA GLY A 561 4.88 -17.96 -7.26
C GLY A 561 5.04 -19.28 -6.52
N VAL A 562 4.16 -20.22 -6.86
CA VAL A 562 4.14 -21.57 -6.30
C VAL A 562 4.99 -22.54 -7.12
N ASN A 563 5.22 -23.74 -6.57
CA ASN A 563 6.04 -24.82 -7.13
C ASN A 563 7.52 -24.44 -7.25
N ASN A 564 7.99 -23.65 -6.31
CA ASN A 564 9.35 -23.16 -6.25
C ASN A 564 10.02 -23.60 -4.94
N PHE A 565 11.34 -23.66 -4.96
CA PHE A 565 12.12 -23.96 -3.78
C PHE A 565 13.23 -22.93 -3.54
N GLY A 566 13.56 -22.77 -2.28
CA GLY A 566 14.70 -22.03 -1.81
C GLY A 566 15.55 -22.90 -0.90
N TYR A 567 16.80 -22.53 -0.66
CA TYR A 567 17.67 -23.26 0.23
C TYR A 567 18.63 -22.36 0.98
N SER A 568 19.06 -22.83 2.14
CA SER A 568 20.06 -22.19 2.99
C SER A 568 21.09 -23.21 3.42
N ILE A 569 22.36 -22.82 3.42
CA ILE A 569 23.47 -23.62 3.93
C ILE A 569 24.28 -22.71 4.84
N GLY A 570 24.61 -23.17 6.03
CA GLY A 570 25.36 -22.36 6.97
C GLY A 570 26.19 -23.16 7.97
N THR A 571 27.14 -22.46 8.55
CA THR A 571 27.91 -22.92 9.67
C THR A 571 27.93 -21.87 10.77
N GLU A 572 27.87 -22.31 12.00
CA GLU A 572 27.88 -21.49 13.20
C GLU A 572 28.81 -22.13 14.21
N ARG A 573 29.79 -21.38 14.64
CA ARG A 573 30.64 -21.73 15.75
C ARG A 573 30.23 -20.92 16.96
N ARG A 574 29.87 -21.59 18.03
CA ARG A 574 29.50 -20.98 19.30
C ARG A 574 30.34 -21.62 20.40
N ASP A 575 30.55 -20.89 21.50
CA ASP A 575 31.30 -21.38 22.63
C ASP A 575 30.90 -22.81 23.01
N GLY A 576 31.85 -23.76 22.91
CA GLY A 576 31.62 -25.17 23.16
C GLY A 576 30.86 -25.97 22.10
N SER A 577 30.54 -25.44 20.91
CA SER A 577 29.91 -26.23 19.84
C SER A 577 30.09 -25.65 18.45
N ASP A 578 30.30 -26.54 17.47
CA ASP A 578 30.20 -26.22 16.03
C ASP A 578 28.91 -26.81 15.46
N ARG A 579 28.19 -26.00 14.73
CA ARG A 579 26.90 -26.37 14.10
C ARG A 579 26.97 -26.12 12.61
N GLN A 580 26.62 -27.12 11.81
CA GLN A 580 26.44 -27.02 10.38
C GLN A 580 25.01 -27.35 10.05
N TYR A 581 24.40 -26.62 9.11
CA TYR A 581 23.02 -26.89 8.70
C TYR A 581 22.84 -26.63 7.21
N ALA A 582 21.96 -27.45 6.65
CA ALA A 582 21.42 -27.26 5.31
C ALA A 582 19.91 -27.36 5.38
N ARG A 583 19.22 -26.43 4.72
CA ARG A 583 17.76 -26.37 4.69
C ARG A 583 17.29 -26.18 3.27
N ILE A 584 16.28 -26.91 2.87
CA ILE A 584 15.51 -26.71 1.65
C ILE A 584 14.05 -26.43 1.99
N ASN A 585 13.46 -25.42 1.36
CA ASN A 585 12.07 -25.05 1.52
C ASN A 585 11.39 -25.15 0.16
N TYR A 586 10.25 -25.81 0.10
CA TYR A 586 9.40 -25.92 -1.09
C TYR A 586 8.08 -25.18 -0.85
N ILE A 587 7.75 -24.28 -1.74
CA ILE A 587 6.45 -23.57 -1.76
C ILE A 587 5.62 -24.19 -2.85
N GLY A 588 4.75 -25.14 -2.50
CA GLY A 588 3.89 -25.84 -3.44
C GLY A 588 2.56 -25.11 -3.68
N ASN A 589 1.76 -25.61 -4.61
CA ASN A 589 0.42 -25.09 -4.87
C ASN A 589 -0.59 -25.45 -3.76
N ARG A 590 -0.41 -26.63 -3.14
CA ARG A 590 -1.35 -27.21 -2.15
C ARG A 590 -0.74 -27.43 -0.78
N PHE A 591 0.56 -27.38 -0.68
CA PHE A 591 1.29 -27.58 0.56
C PHE A 591 2.61 -26.85 0.54
N ASP A 592 3.15 -26.59 1.70
CA ASP A 592 4.52 -26.14 1.92
C ASP A 592 5.29 -27.28 2.61
N ALA A 593 6.57 -27.45 2.25
CA ALA A 593 7.42 -28.42 2.90
C ALA A 593 8.81 -27.84 3.16
N ALA A 594 9.46 -28.25 4.24
CA ALA A 594 10.84 -27.90 4.52
C ALA A 594 11.56 -29.11 5.14
N LEU A 595 12.78 -29.34 4.68
CA LEU A 595 13.71 -30.29 5.26
C LEU A 595 14.96 -29.55 5.72
N GLN A 596 15.35 -29.74 6.96
CA GLN A 596 16.60 -29.23 7.50
C GLN A 596 17.43 -30.35 8.08
N GLN A 597 18.67 -30.46 7.64
CA GLN A 597 19.69 -31.23 8.28
C GLN A 597 20.48 -30.31 9.21
N THR A 598 20.80 -30.78 10.41
CA THR A 598 21.69 -30.08 11.36
C THR A 598 22.66 -31.08 11.91
N SER A 599 23.96 -30.81 11.80
CA SER A 599 25.03 -31.47 12.51
C SER A 599 25.58 -30.55 13.58
N ARG A 600 25.74 -31.01 14.78
CA ARG A 600 26.34 -30.29 15.89
C ARG A 600 27.39 -31.13 16.56
N ASP A 601 28.60 -30.58 16.65
CA ASP A 601 29.72 -31.19 17.35
C ASP A 601 29.95 -30.38 18.64
N TYR A 602 30.04 -31.06 19.79
CA TYR A 602 30.26 -30.43 21.11
C TYR A 602 31.75 -30.56 21.47
N MET A 603 32.39 -29.44 21.78
CA MET A 603 33.81 -29.37 22.10
C MET A 603 34.13 -29.78 23.53
N SER A 604 33.14 -29.96 24.40
CA SER A 604 33.31 -30.26 25.83
C SER A 604 33.42 -31.75 26.11
N GLY A 605 34.48 -32.42 25.61
CA GLY A 605 34.83 -33.83 25.91
C GLY A 605 34.40 -34.79 24.81
N ALA A 606 35.22 -35.83 24.61
CA ALA A 606 35.03 -37.04 23.81
C ALA A 606 34.07 -37.00 22.60
N GLY A 607 34.15 -36.01 21.74
CA GLY A 607 33.57 -36.09 20.37
C GLY A 607 32.07 -36.25 20.25
N ASP A 608 31.30 -35.77 21.20
CA ASP A 608 29.82 -35.81 21.17
C ASP A 608 29.26 -35.12 19.90
N ARG A 609 28.64 -35.88 19.03
CA ARG A 609 28.04 -35.39 17.78
C ARG A 609 26.55 -35.69 17.75
N ASP A 610 25.77 -34.73 17.32
CA ASP A 610 24.33 -34.88 17.00
C ASP A 610 24.09 -34.65 15.52
N LEU A 611 23.50 -35.65 14.82
CA LEU A 611 22.98 -35.47 13.48
C LEU A 611 21.46 -35.56 13.48
N ARG A 612 20.83 -34.47 13.07
CA ARG A 612 19.40 -34.27 13.18
C ARG A 612 18.78 -33.87 11.84
N TYR A 613 17.63 -34.43 11.55
CA TYR A 613 16.76 -34.06 10.42
C TYR A 613 15.42 -33.54 10.96
N ASP A 614 15.04 -32.31 10.55
CA ASP A 614 13.75 -31.70 10.85
C ASP A 614 12.95 -31.62 9.55
N LEU A 615 11.86 -32.38 9.45
CA LEU A 615 10.91 -32.34 8.34
C LEU A 615 9.67 -31.59 8.78
N ASN A 616 9.29 -30.55 8.04
CA ASN A 616 8.09 -29.76 8.27
C ASN A 616 7.19 -29.84 7.03
N PHE A 617 5.91 -30.01 7.23
CA PHE A 617 4.90 -30.07 6.19
C PHE A 617 3.67 -29.26 6.61
N GLY A 618 3.06 -28.53 5.67
CA GLY A 618 1.88 -27.74 5.96
C GLY A 618 0.90 -27.76 4.80
N THR A 619 -0.40 -27.95 5.10
CA THR A 619 -1.51 -27.90 4.14
C THR A 619 -2.76 -27.36 4.82
N ALA A 620 -3.79 -27.01 4.04
CA ALA A 620 -5.07 -26.57 4.57
C ALA A 620 -6.23 -27.06 3.71
N LEU A 621 -7.35 -27.36 4.38
CA LEU A 621 -8.68 -27.49 3.78
C LEU A 621 -9.43 -26.20 4.02
N VAL A 622 -10.02 -25.63 2.97
CA VAL A 622 -10.78 -24.38 3.03
C VAL A 622 -12.18 -24.55 2.48
N MET A 623 -13.11 -23.76 2.99
CA MET A 623 -14.51 -23.72 2.53
C MET A 623 -15.01 -22.30 2.47
N ALA A 624 -15.74 -21.94 1.39
CA ALA A 624 -16.43 -20.66 1.23
C ALA A 624 -17.78 -20.91 0.54
N ASP A 625 -18.89 -20.57 1.21
CA ASP A 625 -20.26 -20.76 0.74
C ASP A 625 -20.52 -22.16 0.15
N GLY A 626 -20.03 -23.21 0.83
CA GLY A 626 -20.21 -24.61 0.44
C GLY A 626 -19.23 -25.13 -0.63
N HIS A 627 -18.31 -24.32 -1.12
CA HIS A 627 -17.25 -24.72 -2.04
C HIS A 627 -15.97 -25.03 -1.28
N PHE A 628 -15.32 -26.13 -1.62
CA PHE A 628 -14.13 -26.62 -0.92
C PHE A 628 -12.88 -26.54 -1.79
N GLY A 629 -11.74 -26.36 -1.13
CA GLY A 629 -10.44 -26.38 -1.78
C GLY A 629 -9.34 -26.82 -0.83
N ILE A 630 -8.26 -27.35 -1.42
CA ILE A 630 -7.02 -27.66 -0.70
C ILE A 630 -6.00 -26.57 -1.04
N SER A 631 -5.25 -26.10 -0.05
CA SER A 631 -4.25 -25.07 -0.24
C SER A 631 -3.04 -25.27 0.68
N ARG A 632 -2.05 -24.40 0.51
CA ARG A 632 -1.06 -24.16 1.54
C ARG A 632 -1.73 -23.65 2.80
N PRO A 633 -1.07 -23.71 3.97
CA PRO A 633 -1.64 -23.20 5.22
C PRO A 633 -2.19 -21.76 5.09
N VAL A 634 -3.41 -21.56 5.54
CA VAL A 634 -4.06 -20.25 5.56
C VAL A 634 -3.51 -19.45 6.72
N GLY A 635 -2.99 -18.25 6.44
CA GLY A 635 -2.49 -17.35 7.48
C GLY A 635 -3.57 -16.41 8.02
N ASN A 636 -4.48 -15.94 7.16
CA ASN A 636 -5.59 -15.07 7.52
C ASN A 636 -6.81 -15.35 6.65
N SER A 637 -6.87 -14.76 5.44
CA SER A 637 -7.99 -14.90 4.52
C SER A 637 -7.58 -15.63 3.26
N PHE A 638 -8.54 -16.15 2.50
CA PHE A 638 -8.31 -16.95 1.30
C PHE A 638 -9.39 -16.70 0.23
N ALA A 639 -9.10 -17.15 -1.00
CA ALA A 639 -10.06 -17.14 -2.10
C ALA A 639 -10.04 -18.46 -2.86
N ILE A 640 -11.21 -19.06 -3.06
CA ILE A 640 -11.44 -20.23 -3.90
C ILE A 640 -11.88 -19.72 -5.27
N ILE A 641 -11.19 -20.14 -6.33
CA ILE A 641 -11.47 -19.74 -7.70
C ILE A 641 -11.66 -21.01 -8.54
N ASP A 642 -12.87 -21.20 -9.04
CA ASP A 642 -13.22 -22.32 -9.90
C ASP A 642 -13.66 -21.86 -11.30
N ALA A 643 -13.56 -22.75 -12.28
CA ALA A 643 -14.07 -22.52 -13.62
C ALA A 643 -15.54 -22.91 -13.71
N ASN A 644 -16.33 -22.15 -14.50
CA ASN A 644 -17.65 -22.60 -14.91
C ASN A 644 -17.51 -23.92 -15.67
N PRO A 645 -18.26 -24.97 -15.32
CA PRO A 645 -18.18 -26.28 -16.00
C PRO A 645 -18.33 -26.21 -17.52
N ARG A 646 -19.05 -25.21 -18.03
CA ARG A 646 -19.25 -24.98 -19.46
C ARG A 646 -18.17 -24.17 -20.14
N ALA A 647 -17.25 -23.53 -19.36
CA ALA A 647 -16.16 -22.73 -19.90
C ALA A 647 -14.94 -23.54 -20.38
N GLY A 648 -15.01 -24.87 -20.29
CA GLY A 648 -13.90 -25.76 -20.62
C GLY A 648 -13.08 -26.23 -19.44
N LYS A 649 -12.37 -27.33 -19.56
CA LYS A 649 -11.53 -27.94 -18.50
C LYS A 649 -10.09 -27.46 -18.59
N TYR A 650 -9.85 -26.14 -18.67
CA TYR A 650 -8.50 -25.60 -18.68
C TYR A 650 -8.03 -25.32 -17.25
N PRO A 651 -6.79 -25.68 -16.91
CA PRO A 651 -6.21 -25.26 -15.63
C PRO A 651 -6.16 -23.73 -15.53
N LEU A 652 -6.76 -23.20 -14.47
CA LEU A 652 -6.67 -21.77 -14.14
C LEU A 652 -5.35 -21.49 -13.44
N ALA A 653 -4.71 -20.39 -13.82
CA ALA A 653 -3.52 -19.84 -13.19
C ALA A 653 -3.85 -18.44 -12.64
N ILE A 654 -3.54 -18.21 -11.38
CA ILE A 654 -3.99 -17.00 -10.67
C ILE A 654 -2.83 -16.07 -10.39
N GLU A 655 -3.03 -14.76 -10.67
CA GLU A 655 -2.07 -13.68 -10.47
C GLU A 655 -0.73 -13.95 -11.14
N PRO A 656 -0.62 -13.76 -12.44
CA PRO A 656 0.67 -13.79 -13.13
C PRO A 656 1.58 -12.70 -12.57
N ARG A 657 2.78 -13.07 -12.14
CA ARG A 657 3.79 -12.17 -11.58
C ARG A 657 5.11 -12.39 -12.28
N ILE A 658 5.73 -11.29 -12.70
CA ILE A 658 7.07 -11.31 -13.25
C ILE A 658 8.05 -11.00 -12.13
N GLY A 659 9.04 -11.86 -11.95
CA GLY A 659 10.09 -11.68 -10.94
C GLY A 659 11.03 -10.54 -11.32
N PHE A 660 11.59 -9.86 -10.32
CA PHE A 660 12.62 -8.85 -10.53
C PHE A 660 13.84 -9.52 -11.21
N GLY A 661 14.18 -9.09 -12.43
CA GLY A 661 15.30 -9.66 -13.20
C GLY A 661 15.03 -11.07 -13.77
N SER A 662 13.78 -11.50 -13.87
CA SER A 662 13.38 -12.79 -14.46
C SER A 662 12.38 -12.54 -15.61
N SER A 663 12.52 -13.28 -16.68
CA SER A 663 11.53 -13.35 -17.76
C SER A 663 10.43 -14.39 -17.49
N GLU A 664 10.56 -15.18 -16.42
CA GLU A 664 9.60 -16.23 -16.06
C GLU A 664 8.41 -15.64 -15.30
N THR A 665 7.21 -16.04 -15.72
CA THR A 665 5.96 -15.70 -15.03
C THR A 665 5.68 -16.72 -13.93
N GLY A 666 5.63 -16.28 -12.69
CA GLY A 666 5.17 -17.06 -11.55
C GLY A 666 3.68 -16.83 -11.29
N TYR A 667 2.98 -17.81 -10.72
CA TYR A 667 1.57 -17.71 -10.35
C TYR A 667 1.37 -17.97 -8.86
N SER A 668 0.37 -17.34 -8.27
CA SER A 668 0.05 -17.49 -6.84
C SER A 668 -0.67 -18.81 -6.53
N ALA A 669 -1.44 -19.35 -7.47
CA ALA A 669 -2.13 -20.62 -7.35
C ALA A 669 -2.54 -21.17 -8.72
N PHE A 670 -2.79 -22.50 -8.78
CA PHE A 670 -3.34 -23.20 -9.94
C PHE A 670 -4.55 -24.04 -9.55
N SER A 671 -5.55 -24.13 -10.44
CA SER A 671 -6.53 -25.21 -10.40
C SER A 671 -5.93 -26.49 -10.99
N GLY A 672 -6.52 -27.65 -10.72
CA GLY A 672 -6.04 -28.90 -11.26
C GLY A 672 -6.83 -30.12 -10.75
N ALA A 673 -6.25 -31.32 -10.82
CA ALA A 673 -6.90 -32.56 -10.41
C ALA A 673 -7.35 -32.57 -8.93
N LEU A 674 -6.68 -31.81 -8.04
CA LEU A 674 -7.03 -31.67 -6.63
C LEU A 674 -8.02 -30.54 -6.37
N GLY A 675 -8.74 -30.04 -7.36
CA GLY A 675 -9.82 -29.08 -7.23
C GLY A 675 -9.46 -27.64 -7.66
N PRO A 676 -10.28 -26.66 -7.23
CA PRO A 676 -10.19 -25.25 -7.63
C PRO A 676 -8.86 -24.62 -7.23
N ALA A 677 -8.49 -23.51 -7.85
CA ALA A 677 -7.36 -22.72 -7.39
C ALA A 677 -7.70 -22.05 -6.03
N VAL A 678 -6.75 -22.05 -5.09
CA VAL A 678 -6.92 -21.40 -3.81
C VAL A 678 -5.77 -20.42 -3.57
N VAL A 679 -6.09 -19.14 -3.51
CA VAL A 679 -5.12 -18.07 -3.22
C VAL A 679 -5.05 -17.83 -1.72
N THR A 680 -3.87 -18.00 -1.15
CA THR A 680 -3.55 -17.74 0.26
C THR A 680 -2.06 -17.40 0.41
N PRO A 681 -1.64 -16.58 1.40
CA PRO A 681 -2.50 -15.77 2.28
C PRO A 681 -3.04 -14.52 1.59
N LEU A 682 -4.22 -14.08 1.99
CA LEU A 682 -4.76 -12.77 1.66
C LEU A 682 -4.65 -11.86 2.89
N SER A 683 -4.06 -10.68 2.71
CA SER A 683 -3.96 -9.68 3.80
C SER A 683 -5.30 -9.01 4.02
N PRO A 684 -5.82 -8.97 5.26
CA PRO A 684 -7.10 -8.34 5.53
C PRO A 684 -7.04 -6.83 5.25
N TYR A 685 -8.15 -6.29 4.73
CA TYR A 685 -8.41 -4.88 4.43
C TYR A 685 -7.60 -4.26 3.29
N PHE A 686 -6.56 -4.93 2.81
CA PHE A 686 -5.82 -4.46 1.64
C PHE A 686 -6.54 -4.81 0.35
N HIS A 687 -6.67 -3.82 -0.54
CA HIS A 687 -7.15 -4.06 -1.90
C HIS A 687 -6.19 -4.98 -2.63
N ARG A 688 -6.75 -6.00 -3.25
CA ARG A 688 -6.00 -6.92 -4.11
C ARG A 688 -6.80 -7.22 -5.38
N VAL A 689 -6.09 -7.21 -6.48
CA VAL A 689 -6.63 -7.59 -7.79
C VAL A 689 -6.22 -9.02 -8.06
N LEU A 690 -7.19 -9.92 -8.16
CA LEU A 690 -6.96 -11.30 -8.55
C LEU A 690 -7.23 -11.40 -10.05
N GLN A 691 -6.16 -11.50 -10.83
CA GLN A 691 -6.23 -11.75 -12.25
C GLN A 691 -6.20 -13.27 -12.50
N VAL A 692 -7.10 -13.76 -13.33
CA VAL A 692 -7.18 -15.18 -13.71
C VAL A 692 -6.72 -15.34 -15.15
N ASP A 693 -5.83 -16.29 -15.34
CA ASP A 693 -5.29 -16.69 -16.64
C ASP A 693 -5.58 -18.17 -16.89
N ALA A 694 -5.62 -18.58 -18.13
CA ALA A 694 -5.69 -19.97 -18.57
C ALA A 694 -4.66 -20.20 -19.68
N PRO A 695 -3.38 -20.38 -19.32
CA PRO A 695 -2.29 -20.42 -20.29
C PRO A 695 -2.41 -21.53 -21.36
N THR A 696 -3.21 -22.56 -21.07
CA THR A 696 -3.44 -23.72 -21.97
C THR A 696 -4.76 -23.63 -22.73
N ALA A 697 -5.52 -22.54 -22.57
CA ALA A 697 -6.78 -22.37 -23.32
C ALA A 697 -6.47 -22.11 -24.80
N PRO A 698 -7.33 -22.64 -25.73
CA PRO A 698 -7.12 -22.40 -27.15
C PRO A 698 -7.32 -20.91 -27.48
N PRO A 699 -6.69 -20.40 -28.55
CA PRO A 699 -6.92 -19.04 -29.02
C PRO A 699 -8.41 -18.73 -29.20
N GLY A 700 -8.88 -17.57 -28.76
CA GLY A 700 -10.28 -17.13 -28.88
C GLY A 700 -11.23 -17.72 -27.83
N GLY A 701 -10.74 -18.50 -26.88
CA GLY A 701 -11.50 -18.87 -25.67
C GLY A 701 -11.48 -17.70 -24.70
N SER A 702 -12.64 -17.06 -24.46
CA SER A 702 -12.77 -16.05 -23.42
C SER A 702 -13.17 -16.70 -22.11
N LEU A 703 -12.42 -16.44 -21.04
CA LEU A 703 -12.81 -16.89 -19.70
C LEU A 703 -13.92 -16.03 -19.09
N GLY A 704 -14.27 -14.88 -19.68
CA GLY A 704 -15.28 -13.93 -19.18
C GLY A 704 -15.08 -13.60 -17.70
N GLY A 705 -14.82 -12.33 -17.37
CA GLY A 705 -14.60 -11.91 -15.98
C GLY A 705 -13.29 -12.45 -15.39
N GLN A 706 -12.16 -11.97 -15.89
CA GLN A 706 -10.81 -12.43 -15.47
C GLN A 706 -10.20 -11.64 -14.33
N ILE A 707 -10.87 -10.60 -13.86
CA ILE A 707 -10.33 -9.70 -12.84
C ILE A 707 -11.34 -9.53 -11.71
N PHE A 708 -10.90 -9.84 -10.50
CA PHE A 708 -11.69 -9.66 -9.29
C PHE A 708 -10.99 -8.67 -8.36
N ASN A 709 -11.69 -7.61 -7.98
CA ASN A 709 -11.23 -6.68 -6.98
C ASN A 709 -11.74 -7.12 -5.61
N ILE A 710 -10.86 -7.37 -4.66
CA ILE A 710 -11.21 -7.80 -3.32
C ILE A 710 -10.57 -6.92 -2.26
N SER A 711 -11.25 -6.82 -1.11
CA SER A 711 -10.72 -6.26 0.13
C SER A 711 -11.14 -7.19 1.27
N PRO A 712 -10.31 -8.22 1.58
CA PRO A 712 -10.68 -9.26 2.52
C PRO A 712 -10.99 -8.71 3.91
N GLY A 713 -12.00 -9.27 4.57
CA GLY A 713 -12.20 -9.12 6.00
C GLY A 713 -11.22 -9.99 6.80
N TYR A 714 -11.18 -9.80 8.11
CA TYR A 714 -10.39 -10.64 9.00
C TYR A 714 -10.87 -12.09 8.95
N ARG A 715 -9.96 -13.03 8.66
CA ARG A 715 -10.22 -14.48 8.55
C ARG A 715 -11.42 -14.83 7.66
N SER A 716 -11.62 -14.10 6.57
CA SER A 716 -12.71 -14.31 5.63
C SER A 716 -12.29 -15.15 4.43
N GLY A 717 -13.27 -15.80 3.79
CA GLY A 717 -13.11 -16.54 2.55
C GLY A 717 -13.87 -15.89 1.39
N TYR A 718 -13.44 -16.17 0.17
CA TYR A 718 -14.14 -15.83 -1.06
C TYR A 718 -14.37 -17.07 -1.89
N HIS A 719 -15.51 -17.10 -2.58
CA HIS A 719 -15.75 -18.02 -3.69
C HIS A 719 -16.00 -17.20 -4.95
N MET A 720 -15.23 -17.47 -5.99
CA MET A 720 -15.31 -16.78 -7.27
C MET A 720 -15.37 -17.81 -8.39
N ARG A 721 -16.26 -17.56 -9.35
CA ARG A 721 -16.38 -18.40 -10.53
C ARG A 721 -15.91 -17.65 -11.75
N VAL A 722 -15.01 -18.24 -12.51
CA VAL A 722 -14.46 -17.73 -13.75
C VAL A 722 -15.07 -18.45 -14.93
N GLY A 723 -15.29 -17.72 -15.99
CA GLY A 723 -15.89 -18.23 -17.20
C GLY A 723 -17.39 -18.01 -17.23
N SER A 724 -17.85 -17.55 -18.36
CA SER A 724 -19.26 -17.43 -18.70
C SER A 724 -19.62 -18.48 -19.74
N GLU A 725 -20.91 -18.67 -19.95
CA GLU A 725 -21.41 -19.43 -21.10
C GLU A 725 -21.06 -18.71 -22.43
N ARG A 726 -20.60 -17.46 -22.34
CA ARG A 726 -20.22 -16.59 -23.46
C ARG A 726 -18.73 -16.73 -23.78
N ASN A 727 -18.30 -17.90 -24.14
CA ASN A 727 -16.88 -18.23 -24.37
C ASN A 727 -16.55 -18.63 -25.79
N VAL A 728 -17.45 -18.36 -26.74
CA VAL A 728 -17.26 -18.61 -28.17
C VAL A 728 -17.04 -17.30 -28.91
N THR A 729 -16.03 -17.28 -29.74
CA THR A 729 -15.78 -16.23 -30.71
C THR A 729 -16.11 -16.70 -32.10
N VAL A 730 -17.13 -16.11 -32.73
CA VAL A 730 -17.49 -16.45 -34.08
C VAL A 730 -16.73 -15.57 -35.06
N ILE A 731 -16.03 -16.20 -36.01
CA ILE A 731 -15.40 -15.53 -37.14
C ILE A 731 -16.06 -16.06 -38.41
N GLY A 732 -16.91 -15.26 -39.03
CA GLY A 732 -17.63 -15.61 -40.23
C GLY A 732 -17.40 -14.64 -41.37
N THR A 733 -17.92 -14.99 -42.56
CA THR A 733 -17.96 -14.09 -43.72
C THR A 733 -19.42 -13.90 -44.10
N LEU A 734 -19.84 -12.67 -44.33
CA LEU A 734 -21.15 -12.35 -44.87
C LEU A 734 -21.04 -12.16 -46.39
N VAL A 735 -21.96 -12.80 -47.10
CA VAL A 735 -22.06 -12.69 -48.58
C VAL A 735 -23.49 -12.31 -48.96
N ASP A 736 -23.63 -11.66 -50.11
CA ASP A 736 -24.92 -11.40 -50.74
C ASP A 736 -25.51 -12.63 -51.41
N ARG A 737 -26.61 -12.45 -52.12
CA ARG A 737 -27.32 -13.48 -52.87
C ARG A 737 -26.49 -14.16 -53.95
N ASP A 738 -25.59 -13.41 -54.57
CA ASP A 738 -24.72 -13.87 -55.67
C ASP A 738 -23.43 -14.50 -55.19
N GLY A 739 -23.17 -14.46 -53.87
CA GLY A 739 -21.99 -15.01 -53.19
C GLY A 739 -20.85 -14.02 -53.03
N ASP A 740 -21.06 -12.75 -53.37
CA ASP A 740 -20.08 -11.69 -53.23
C ASP A 740 -20.00 -11.20 -51.76
N PRO A 741 -18.77 -10.90 -51.25
CA PRO A 741 -18.59 -10.42 -49.86
C PRO A 741 -19.36 -9.11 -49.62
N LEU A 742 -19.97 -8.97 -48.43
CA LEU A 742 -20.61 -7.74 -47.95
C LEU A 742 -19.61 -6.87 -47.16
N PRO A 743 -18.91 -5.92 -47.81
CA PRO A 743 -17.92 -5.11 -47.16
C PRO A 743 -18.57 -4.02 -46.31
N TYR A 744 -17.97 -3.72 -45.14
CA TYR A 744 -18.36 -2.63 -44.24
C TYR A 744 -19.85 -2.66 -43.81
N ALA A 745 -20.46 -3.81 -43.83
CA ALA A 745 -21.83 -4.04 -43.39
C ALA A 745 -21.94 -3.90 -41.87
N THR A 746 -23.01 -3.31 -41.37
CA THR A 746 -23.37 -3.31 -39.95
C THR A 746 -24.16 -4.59 -39.65
N LEU A 747 -23.71 -5.37 -38.72
CA LEU A 747 -24.31 -6.62 -38.25
C LEU A 747 -24.79 -6.45 -36.81
N SER A 748 -26.05 -6.65 -36.54
CA SER A 748 -26.63 -6.72 -35.18
C SER A 748 -26.95 -8.17 -34.87
N ALA A 749 -26.41 -8.70 -33.80
CA ALA A 749 -26.60 -10.08 -33.34
C ALA A 749 -27.41 -10.09 -32.04
N THR A 750 -28.57 -10.83 -32.07
CA THR A 750 -29.45 -10.94 -30.90
C THR A 750 -29.74 -12.43 -30.62
N ILE A 751 -29.68 -12.84 -29.33
CA ILE A 751 -29.98 -14.24 -28.94
C ILE A 751 -31.46 -14.54 -29.13
N GLU A 752 -31.79 -15.65 -29.80
CA GLU A 752 -33.18 -16.12 -29.94
C GLU A 752 -33.59 -16.99 -28.72
N GLY A 753 -34.85 -16.88 -28.26
CA GLY A 753 -35.47 -17.79 -27.29
C GLY A 753 -35.83 -17.14 -25.95
N LYS A 754 -36.18 -17.97 -24.94
CA LYS A 754 -36.53 -17.53 -23.59
C LYS A 754 -35.34 -16.81 -22.94
N GLY A 755 -35.49 -15.52 -22.67
CA GLY A 755 -34.42 -14.61 -22.17
C GLY A 755 -34.06 -13.51 -23.18
N ALA A 756 -34.57 -13.57 -24.41
CA ALA A 756 -34.30 -12.56 -25.46
C ALA A 756 -34.73 -11.14 -25.07
N ALA A 757 -35.74 -11.01 -24.23
CA ALA A 757 -36.28 -9.69 -23.81
C ALA A 757 -35.29 -8.83 -22.99
N THR A 758 -34.24 -9.42 -22.42
CA THR A 758 -33.20 -8.74 -21.65
C THR A 758 -31.82 -8.80 -22.30
N ALA A 759 -31.66 -9.55 -23.40
CA ALA A 759 -30.40 -9.67 -24.12
C ALA A 759 -30.14 -8.40 -24.94
N LYS A 760 -29.04 -7.71 -24.62
CA LYS A 760 -28.57 -6.58 -25.43
C LYS A 760 -28.17 -7.09 -26.83
N SER A 761 -28.68 -6.45 -27.88
CA SER A 761 -28.16 -6.61 -29.23
C SER A 761 -26.69 -6.18 -29.29
N ARG A 762 -25.88 -6.94 -30.04
CA ARG A 762 -24.46 -6.64 -30.25
C ARG A 762 -24.28 -6.18 -31.68
N GLU A 763 -23.69 -5.02 -31.81
CA GLU A 763 -23.33 -4.47 -33.11
C GLU A 763 -21.89 -4.83 -33.46
N VAL A 764 -21.71 -5.35 -34.67
CA VAL A 764 -20.44 -5.76 -35.24
C VAL A 764 -20.36 -5.24 -36.66
N PHE A 765 -19.17 -5.04 -37.19
CA PHE A 765 -18.95 -4.57 -38.56
C PHE A 765 -18.14 -5.62 -39.34
N THR A 766 -18.40 -5.69 -40.65
CA THR A 766 -17.54 -6.47 -41.56
C THR A 766 -16.37 -5.63 -42.03
N ASN A 767 -15.24 -6.29 -42.32
CA ASN A 767 -14.13 -5.69 -43.02
C ASN A 767 -14.36 -5.64 -44.55
N GLY A 768 -13.40 -5.14 -45.34
CA GLY A 768 -13.47 -5.05 -46.78
C GLY A 768 -13.63 -6.41 -47.52
N ALA A 769 -13.36 -7.53 -46.84
CA ALA A 769 -13.59 -8.89 -47.35
C ALA A 769 -14.87 -9.56 -46.80
N GLY A 770 -15.80 -8.78 -46.24
CA GLY A 770 -17.04 -9.28 -45.67
C GLY A 770 -16.88 -10.10 -44.38
N ARG A 771 -15.70 -10.09 -43.76
CA ARG A 771 -15.44 -10.87 -42.52
C ARG A 771 -15.87 -10.08 -41.30
N PHE A 772 -16.56 -10.76 -40.37
CA PHE A 772 -16.99 -10.24 -39.08
C PHE A 772 -16.42 -11.06 -37.94
N TYR A 773 -16.39 -10.43 -36.77
CA TYR A 773 -15.91 -10.98 -35.50
C TYR A 773 -16.98 -10.75 -34.45
N LEU A 774 -17.66 -11.81 -33.98
CA LEU A 774 -18.61 -11.74 -32.88
C LEU A 774 -18.02 -12.49 -31.68
N ASP A 775 -17.57 -11.72 -30.69
CA ASP A 775 -17.04 -12.26 -29.45
C ASP A 775 -18.14 -12.59 -28.43
N GLU A 776 -17.80 -13.28 -27.37
CA GLU A 776 -18.68 -13.66 -26.26
C GLU A 776 -19.99 -14.29 -26.69
N ALA A 777 -20.00 -15.07 -27.77
CA ALA A 777 -21.15 -15.89 -28.14
C ALA A 777 -21.29 -17.08 -27.20
N GLU A 778 -22.51 -17.57 -27.01
CA GLU A 778 -22.83 -18.74 -26.15
C GLU A 778 -22.93 -20.01 -27.01
N ALA A 779 -22.26 -21.10 -26.57
CA ALA A 779 -22.39 -22.38 -27.18
C ALA A 779 -23.84 -22.90 -27.09
N GLY A 780 -24.32 -23.55 -28.14
CA GLY A 780 -25.68 -24.10 -28.24
C GLY A 780 -26.78 -23.06 -28.37
N ARG A 781 -26.44 -21.81 -28.72
CA ARG A 781 -27.42 -20.74 -28.91
C ARG A 781 -27.59 -20.38 -30.38
N ARG A 782 -28.75 -19.89 -30.69
CA ARG A 782 -29.10 -19.32 -31.99
C ARG A 782 -29.12 -17.81 -31.90
N TYR A 783 -28.53 -17.16 -32.87
CA TYR A 783 -28.44 -15.71 -32.97
C TYR A 783 -29.21 -15.26 -34.22
N ALA A 784 -30.20 -14.42 -34.04
CA ALA A 784 -30.76 -13.65 -35.11
C ALA A 784 -29.76 -12.57 -35.52
N LEU A 785 -29.25 -12.66 -36.73
CA LEU A 785 -28.33 -11.73 -37.34
C LEU A 785 -29.12 -10.80 -38.26
N HIS A 786 -29.11 -9.49 -37.91
CA HIS A 786 -29.70 -8.45 -38.75
C HIS A 786 -28.58 -7.62 -39.40
N VAL A 787 -28.48 -7.70 -40.73
CA VAL A 787 -27.45 -7.00 -41.51
C VAL A 787 -28.04 -5.83 -42.25
N THR A 788 -27.36 -4.69 -42.21
CA THR A 788 -27.72 -3.48 -42.92
C THR A 788 -26.56 -3.04 -43.79
N VAL A 789 -26.80 -2.89 -45.13
CA VAL A 789 -25.83 -2.36 -46.09
C VAL A 789 -26.53 -1.48 -47.05
N ASP A 790 -26.02 -0.27 -47.29
CA ASP A 790 -26.55 0.73 -48.24
C ASP A 790 -28.08 0.93 -48.18
N GLY A 791 -28.65 0.88 -46.96
CA GLY A 791 -30.05 1.08 -46.69
C GLY A 791 -30.94 -0.12 -46.94
N GLN A 792 -30.40 -1.26 -47.34
CA GLN A 792 -31.07 -2.56 -47.44
C GLN A 792 -30.79 -3.34 -46.14
N ALA A 793 -31.78 -4.11 -45.70
CA ALA A 793 -31.65 -4.96 -44.52
C ALA A 793 -32.13 -6.38 -44.81
N ALA A 794 -31.44 -7.37 -44.24
CA ALA A 794 -31.82 -8.77 -44.30
C ALA A 794 -31.46 -9.51 -43.00
N ASP A 795 -32.21 -10.59 -42.73
CA ASP A 795 -32.07 -11.39 -41.52
C ASP A 795 -31.55 -12.79 -41.84
N GLN A 796 -30.71 -13.33 -40.97
CA GLN A 796 -30.21 -14.70 -41.06
C GLN A 796 -30.04 -15.24 -39.64
N VAL A 797 -30.04 -16.56 -39.47
CA VAL A 797 -29.83 -17.21 -38.19
C VAL A 797 -28.46 -17.88 -38.20
N LEU A 798 -27.67 -17.55 -37.17
CA LEU A 798 -26.40 -18.22 -36.88
C LEU A 798 -26.61 -19.18 -35.71
N GLU A 799 -26.31 -20.45 -35.91
CA GLU A 799 -26.33 -21.44 -34.84
C GLU A 799 -24.89 -21.77 -34.38
N VAL A 800 -24.66 -21.60 -33.11
CA VAL A 800 -23.38 -21.96 -32.50
C VAL A 800 -23.50 -23.37 -31.94
N PRO A 801 -22.62 -24.33 -32.33
CA PRO A 801 -22.70 -25.70 -31.85
C PRO A 801 -22.66 -25.79 -30.32
N PRO A 802 -23.36 -26.75 -29.66
CA PRO A 802 -23.52 -26.83 -28.23
C PRO A 802 -22.22 -27.13 -27.46
N GLU A 803 -21.24 -27.76 -28.12
CA GLU A 803 -19.94 -28.09 -27.49
C GLU A 803 -18.79 -27.18 -27.95
N GLN A 804 -19.13 -26.08 -28.67
CA GLN A 804 -18.11 -25.17 -29.18
C GLN A 804 -17.47 -24.35 -28.08
N ILE A 805 -16.17 -24.29 -28.08
CA ILE A 805 -15.35 -23.45 -27.21
C ILE A 805 -14.28 -22.76 -28.06
N GLY A 806 -14.00 -21.47 -27.77
CA GLY A 806 -13.00 -20.72 -28.50
C GLY A 806 -13.51 -20.25 -29.85
N ILE A 807 -12.65 -20.28 -30.89
CA ILE A 807 -13.02 -19.80 -32.23
C ILE A 807 -13.94 -20.78 -32.92
N TYR A 808 -15.12 -20.32 -33.27
CA TYR A 808 -16.03 -20.99 -34.19
C TYR A 808 -15.99 -20.33 -35.56
N ARG A 809 -15.79 -21.13 -36.58
CA ARG A 809 -15.88 -20.69 -37.97
C ARG A 809 -16.99 -21.52 -38.66
N PRO A 810 -18.12 -20.86 -39.08
CA PRO A 810 -19.13 -21.55 -39.86
C PRO A 810 -18.49 -22.14 -41.13
N ASP A 811 -18.88 -23.37 -41.46
CA ASP A 811 -18.34 -24.11 -42.63
C ASP A 811 -18.63 -23.41 -43.96
N LYS A 812 -19.66 -22.58 -44.01
CA LYS A 812 -20.03 -21.80 -45.17
C LYS A 812 -20.21 -20.33 -44.83
N PRO A 813 -19.93 -19.41 -45.77
CA PRO A 813 -20.29 -18.02 -45.61
C PRO A 813 -21.79 -17.85 -45.32
N LEU A 814 -22.15 -16.89 -44.50
CA LEU A 814 -23.53 -16.55 -44.15
C LEU A 814 -24.12 -15.71 -45.33
N MET A 815 -25.09 -16.31 -46.03
CA MET A 815 -25.69 -15.69 -47.21
C MET A 815 -26.90 -14.85 -46.78
N PHE A 816 -26.98 -13.63 -47.23
CA PHE A 816 -28.10 -12.70 -47.01
C PHE A 816 -28.78 -12.40 -48.31
N ASP A 817 -30.09 -12.29 -48.27
CA ASP A 817 -30.91 -11.96 -49.47
C ASP A 817 -30.81 -10.44 -49.71
N LEU A 818 -29.64 -10.01 -50.07
CA LEU A 818 -29.33 -8.62 -50.44
C LEU A 818 -28.72 -8.59 -51.83
N ASN A 819 -29.03 -7.53 -52.57
CA ASN A 819 -28.41 -7.29 -53.89
C ASN A 819 -27.59 -5.99 -53.75
N VAL A 820 -26.32 -6.13 -53.42
CA VAL A 820 -25.38 -5.02 -53.23
C VAL A 820 -24.46 -4.93 -54.44
N LYS A 821 -24.58 -3.85 -55.21
CA LYS A 821 -23.67 -3.63 -56.31
C LYS A 821 -22.25 -3.37 -55.79
N PRO A 822 -21.22 -4.05 -56.38
CA PRO A 822 -19.84 -3.78 -55.97
C PRO A 822 -19.54 -2.26 -56.12
N ARG A 823 -19.03 -1.64 -55.05
CA ARG A 823 -18.43 -0.30 -55.17
C ARG A 823 -17.12 -0.43 -55.93
N GLU A 824 -17.05 0.22 -57.17
CA GLU A 824 -15.83 0.35 -57.94
C GLU A 824 -14.73 1.12 -57.16
#